data_55bf4cbf79af1024859b58f5034e09f2
#
_entry.id   55bf4cbf79af1024859b58f5034e09f2
#
_cell.length_a   1.000
_cell.length_b   1.000
_cell.length_c   1.000
_cell.angle_alpha   90.00
_cell.angle_beta   90.00
_cell.angle_gamma   90.00
#
_symmetry.space_group_name_H-M   'P 1'
#
loop_
_entity.id
_entity.type
_entity.pdbx_description
1 polymer ?
#
loop_
_entity_poly.entity_id
_entity_poly.type
_entity_poly.pdbx_seq_one_letter_code
_entity_poly.pdbx_strand_id
1 'polypeptide(L)'
;MAEYEGRLELTWTNKDRRLLAHEDGSYEWVLPSDYRVAEVRLLHDVVSVGEVGSSRAGDNLLIRGDALNALTSLIRLPEFSNQYLGKVKLCYIDPPFNTGQAFTSYDDNLEHSVWLTMLRDRLLQIKQLLTSDGSVWVHLDDEEVHRFRCVLDEVFGPENFVATVIWQKAYSPRNDAPALSTDQDYILIYSKSPDWRSNRLGRVAERDALYKSPDGDPLPWVSGDPAAPSAHRNQTWVYAIQSPFTGDLVYPAVGRCWGSKQESMKEMVQEWGSEYELVDLDDTEKRALICGVPASEVRDGVQALMVKGDLAKAQERAEQRYAEGSWPRLYFTKGGKGGLKLKRYLDKISQTTSPRTLWFNSEVGHNRTAKAEMNSLFPGTSVFATPKPERLIQRILQIGTNQGDIVLDCFLGSGTTAAVAQKMGRRWVGIEREPATIETYALPRLQKVVAGEDLGGITTVETLVGEDLPDGVKSGDSRAAAKTLDALSKAGALDDVDGLDEATTKALVKVLRAADKTTTETTWLGGGGFRVLDVSPSMFEADGGLVFLADWMTNGILAEATAAQLGFTYEPDSPFCGRKGRTRLAVVDGVVNESVIRLVVSALPERERVVVCGTGIDTDARPILRELRPGSTLRKIPAALLDEYRSARQLRLGIPETNGLPGSLSDQPVSVEAKA
;
A
#
# COMPACT_ATOMS: atom_id res chain seq x y z
N MET A 1 -11.73 -20.04 32.12
CA MET A 1 -11.56 -20.65 30.77
C MET A 1 -10.07 -20.65 30.54
N ALA A 2 -9.46 -21.80 30.24
CA ALA A 2 -8.04 -21.85 29.87
C ALA A 2 -7.87 -21.06 28.59
N GLU A 3 -7.06 -20.02 28.59
CA GLU A 3 -6.63 -19.33 27.37
C GLU A 3 -5.81 -20.34 26.58
N TYR A 4 -6.35 -20.83 25.48
CA TYR A 4 -5.59 -21.60 24.50
C TYR A 4 -4.74 -20.59 23.70
N GLU A 5 -3.48 -20.46 24.02
CA GLU A 5 -2.48 -19.81 23.18
C GLU A 5 -2.12 -20.75 22.01
N GLY A 6 -3.06 -20.98 21.10
CA GLY A 6 -2.83 -21.74 19.89
C GLY A 6 -2.32 -20.81 18.78
N ARG A 7 -1.22 -21.18 18.13
CA ARG A 7 -0.70 -20.50 16.93
C ARG A 7 -1.02 -21.34 15.70
N LEU A 8 -1.64 -20.71 14.69
CA LEU A 8 -1.76 -21.33 13.38
C LEU A 8 -0.45 -21.15 12.62
N GLU A 9 0.10 -22.23 12.09
CA GLU A 9 1.34 -22.23 11.33
C GLU A 9 1.15 -22.99 10.02
N LEU A 10 1.56 -22.38 8.90
CA LEU A 10 1.66 -23.05 7.61
C LEU A 10 3.03 -23.71 7.50
N THR A 11 3.07 -25.02 7.30
CA THR A 11 4.32 -25.77 7.16
C THR A 11 4.53 -26.23 5.71
N TRP A 12 5.77 -26.23 5.24
CA TRP A 12 6.19 -26.73 3.93
C TRP A 12 7.60 -27.31 4.00
N THR A 13 8.01 -28.00 2.94
CA THR A 13 9.34 -28.63 2.84
C THR A 13 10.45 -27.59 2.95
N ASN A 14 11.43 -27.84 3.81
CA ASN A 14 12.60 -26.98 4.04
C ASN A 14 12.26 -25.55 4.50
N LYS A 15 11.15 -25.36 5.22
CA LYS A 15 10.74 -24.05 5.76
C LYS A 15 11.81 -23.35 6.59
N ASP A 16 12.68 -24.10 7.28
CA ASP A 16 13.80 -23.61 8.08
C ASP A 16 15.06 -23.25 7.27
N ARG A 17 15.04 -23.53 5.98
CA ARG A 17 16.13 -23.23 5.04
C ARG A 17 15.95 -21.90 4.35
N ARG A 18 17.01 -21.49 3.63
CA ARG A 18 17.03 -20.37 2.71
C ARG A 18 17.15 -20.87 1.28
N LEU A 19 16.71 -20.07 0.33
CA LEU A 19 16.87 -20.36 -1.09
C LEU A 19 18.04 -19.56 -1.66
N LEU A 20 18.95 -20.27 -2.30
CA LEU A 20 19.97 -19.72 -3.16
C LEU A 20 19.50 -19.90 -4.62
N ALA A 21 19.34 -18.80 -5.35
CA ALA A 21 19.04 -18.84 -6.77
C ALA A 21 20.35 -18.86 -7.56
N HIS A 22 20.45 -19.77 -8.53
CA HIS A 22 21.57 -19.87 -9.48
C HIS A 22 21.26 -19.12 -10.78
N GLU A 23 22.30 -18.83 -11.57
CA GLU A 23 22.18 -18.12 -12.84
C GLU A 23 21.40 -18.93 -13.90
N ASP A 24 21.41 -20.27 -13.80
CA ASP A 24 20.66 -21.16 -14.67
C ASP A 24 19.17 -21.27 -14.34
N GLY A 25 18.69 -20.52 -13.34
CA GLY A 25 17.30 -20.53 -12.88
C GLY A 25 16.99 -21.63 -11.86
N SER A 26 17.94 -22.51 -11.52
CA SER A 26 17.77 -23.52 -10.46
C SER A 26 17.86 -22.93 -9.07
N TYR A 27 17.34 -23.65 -8.06
CA TYR A 27 17.35 -23.26 -6.67
C TYR A 27 17.99 -24.33 -5.80
N GLU A 28 18.81 -23.90 -4.85
CA GLU A 28 19.43 -24.77 -3.83
C GLU A 28 18.93 -24.39 -2.42
N TRP A 29 18.58 -25.39 -1.62
CA TRP A 29 18.22 -25.22 -0.21
C TRP A 29 19.46 -25.17 0.67
N VAL A 30 19.74 -24.03 1.27
CA VAL A 30 20.93 -23.81 2.10
C VAL A 30 20.56 -23.44 3.53
N LEU A 31 21.49 -23.60 4.46
CA LEU A 31 21.32 -23.12 5.83
C LEU A 31 21.27 -21.58 5.85
N PRO A 32 20.53 -20.95 6.78
CA PRO A 32 20.55 -19.50 6.94
C PRO A 32 21.93 -18.90 7.25
N SER A 33 22.86 -19.74 7.71
CA SER A 33 24.27 -19.39 7.97
C SER A 33 25.21 -19.62 6.79
N ASP A 34 24.69 -20.11 5.67
CA ASP A 34 25.47 -20.23 4.44
C ASP A 34 25.91 -18.85 3.96
N TYR A 35 27.21 -18.72 3.68
CA TYR A 35 27.78 -17.41 3.28
C TYR A 35 27.12 -16.85 2.03
N ARG A 36 26.69 -17.68 1.09
CA ARG A 36 26.07 -17.27 -0.18
C ARG A 36 24.74 -16.49 0.00
N VAL A 37 24.02 -16.75 1.09
CA VAL A 37 22.76 -16.07 1.43
C VAL A 37 22.89 -15.12 2.63
N ALA A 38 23.96 -15.24 3.42
CA ALA A 38 24.21 -14.42 4.60
C ALA A 38 25.13 -13.22 4.32
N GLU A 39 25.82 -13.23 3.19
CA GLU A 39 26.77 -12.23 2.75
C GLU A 39 26.14 -10.85 2.60
N VAL A 40 26.86 -9.82 3.03
CA VAL A 40 26.50 -8.41 2.76
C VAL A 40 27.23 -7.99 1.49
N ARG A 41 26.50 -7.87 0.39
CA ARG A 41 27.09 -7.44 -0.89
C ARG A 41 27.18 -5.93 -0.97
N LEU A 42 28.21 -5.44 -1.63
CA LEU A 42 28.37 -4.02 -1.87
C LEU A 42 27.34 -3.53 -2.90
N LEU A 43 27.02 -2.25 -2.82
CA LEU A 43 26.22 -1.56 -3.83
C LEU A 43 27.12 -0.58 -4.58
N HIS A 44 27.30 -0.79 -5.87
CA HIS A 44 28.16 0.03 -6.70
C HIS A 44 27.36 1.03 -7.52
N ASP A 45 27.79 2.32 -7.51
CA ASP A 45 27.20 3.35 -8.36
C ASP A 45 27.49 3.06 -9.83
N VAL A 46 26.44 3.09 -10.66
CA VAL A 46 26.52 2.88 -12.11
C VAL A 46 26.31 4.20 -12.84
N VAL A 47 25.18 4.86 -12.56
CA VAL A 47 24.81 6.10 -13.20
C VAL A 47 23.89 6.92 -12.29
N SER A 48 23.98 8.25 -12.40
CA SER A 48 23.05 9.19 -11.77
C SER A 48 22.18 9.82 -12.86
N VAL A 49 20.89 9.96 -12.57
CA VAL A 49 19.88 10.54 -13.47
C VAL A 49 19.22 11.73 -12.78
N GLY A 50 19.18 12.87 -13.45
CA GLY A 50 18.59 14.10 -12.91
C GLY A 50 19.41 14.72 -11.77
N GLU A 51 18.73 15.37 -10.83
CA GLU A 51 19.36 16.06 -9.70
C GLU A 51 19.54 15.06 -8.53
N VAL A 52 20.79 14.80 -8.18
CA VAL A 52 21.16 13.90 -7.06
C VAL A 52 21.99 14.65 -6.02
N GLY A 53 21.87 14.22 -4.76
CA GLY A 53 22.59 14.80 -3.64
C GLY A 53 24.04 14.32 -3.52
N SER A 54 24.75 14.81 -2.51
CA SER A 54 26.12 14.36 -2.20
C SER A 54 26.17 12.97 -1.56
N SER A 55 25.11 12.55 -0.87
CA SER A 55 24.99 11.24 -0.23
C SER A 55 24.16 10.30 -1.10
N ARG A 56 24.78 9.26 -1.63
CA ARG A 56 24.08 8.30 -2.48
C ARG A 56 22.91 7.60 -1.78
N ALA A 57 23.02 7.29 -0.50
CA ALA A 57 21.95 6.72 0.29
C ALA A 57 20.78 7.70 0.56
N GLY A 58 21.00 9.00 0.36
CA GLY A 58 19.97 10.03 0.51
C GLY A 58 19.06 10.21 -0.70
N ASP A 59 19.47 9.73 -1.87
CA ASP A 59 18.72 9.84 -3.12
C ASP A 59 17.68 8.74 -3.29
N ASN A 60 16.85 8.83 -4.34
CA ASN A 60 16.07 7.70 -4.81
C ASN A 60 17.02 6.66 -5.45
N LEU A 61 16.69 5.38 -5.29
CA LEU A 61 17.59 4.31 -5.73
C LEU A 61 16.86 3.32 -6.66
N LEU A 62 17.45 3.06 -7.81
CA LEU A 62 17.18 1.90 -8.65
C LEU A 62 18.32 0.90 -8.45
N ILE A 63 18.05 -0.21 -7.75
CA ILE A 63 19.04 -1.22 -7.45
C ILE A 63 18.86 -2.40 -8.39
N ARG A 64 19.89 -2.74 -9.16
CA ARG A 64 19.93 -3.88 -10.06
C ARG A 64 20.52 -5.08 -9.36
N GLY A 65 19.76 -6.15 -9.24
CA GLY A 65 20.18 -7.41 -8.64
C GLY A 65 19.11 -8.10 -7.81
N ASP A 66 19.46 -9.23 -7.19
CA ASP A 66 18.52 -9.99 -6.38
C ASP A 66 18.07 -9.23 -5.13
N ALA A 67 16.76 -9.22 -4.89
CA ALA A 67 16.15 -8.50 -3.78
C ALA A 67 16.66 -8.95 -2.39
N LEU A 68 16.97 -10.23 -2.19
CA LEU A 68 17.50 -10.72 -0.91
C LEU A 68 18.84 -10.04 -0.57
N ASN A 69 19.73 -9.96 -1.56
CA ASN A 69 21.05 -9.34 -1.40
C ASN A 69 20.91 -7.81 -1.24
N ALA A 70 20.12 -7.16 -2.10
CA ALA A 70 19.90 -5.71 -2.04
C ALA A 70 19.31 -5.28 -0.69
N LEU A 71 18.27 -5.99 -0.21
CA LEU A 71 17.65 -5.71 1.10
C LEU A 71 18.65 -5.94 2.25
N THR A 72 19.49 -7.01 2.15
CA THR A 72 20.57 -7.25 3.12
C THR A 72 21.52 -6.07 3.17
N SER A 73 21.93 -5.54 2.01
CA SER A 73 22.83 -4.40 1.89
C SER A 73 22.22 -3.12 2.48
N LEU A 74 20.94 -2.85 2.21
CA LEU A 74 20.23 -1.71 2.81
C LEU A 74 20.14 -1.80 4.34
N ILE A 75 20.06 -3.01 4.91
CA ILE A 75 19.98 -3.24 6.34
C ILE A 75 21.36 -3.18 7.02
N ARG A 76 22.42 -3.59 6.30
CA ARG A 76 23.71 -3.89 6.90
C ARG A 76 24.82 -2.89 6.60
N LEU A 77 24.87 -2.35 5.39
CA LEU A 77 25.86 -1.32 5.05
C LEU A 77 25.58 -0.07 5.87
N PRO A 78 26.51 0.40 6.72
CA PRO A 78 26.27 1.52 7.63
C PRO A 78 25.75 2.78 6.94
N GLU A 79 26.25 3.06 5.75
CA GLU A 79 25.80 4.18 4.91
C GLU A 79 24.30 4.09 4.60
N PHE A 80 23.82 2.93 4.18
CA PHE A 80 22.41 2.71 3.81
C PHE A 80 21.54 2.44 5.03
N SER A 81 22.02 1.67 6.01
CA SER A 81 21.24 1.32 7.19
C SER A 81 20.83 2.55 8.00
N ASN A 82 21.67 3.59 8.05
CA ASN A 82 21.34 4.86 8.68
C ASN A 82 20.17 5.58 7.99
N GLN A 83 19.91 5.32 6.72
CA GLN A 83 18.87 5.95 5.91
C GLN A 83 17.61 5.08 5.76
N TYR A 84 17.72 3.74 5.85
CA TYR A 84 16.63 2.84 5.49
C TYR A 84 16.17 1.92 6.62
N LEU A 85 17.03 1.54 7.57
CA LEU A 85 16.65 0.63 8.66
C LEU A 85 15.62 1.30 9.58
N GLY A 86 14.40 0.78 9.58
CA GLY A 86 13.27 1.36 10.34
C GLY A 86 12.79 2.71 9.79
N LYS A 87 12.99 3.02 8.50
CA LYS A 87 12.64 4.31 7.87
C LYS A 87 11.68 4.19 6.69
N VAL A 88 11.48 3.02 6.13
CA VAL A 88 10.55 2.78 5.02
C VAL A 88 9.12 2.88 5.54
N LYS A 89 8.30 3.74 4.96
CA LYS A 89 6.90 3.95 5.37
C LYS A 89 5.97 2.92 4.76
N LEU A 90 6.20 2.57 3.50
CA LEU A 90 5.38 1.61 2.77
C LEU A 90 6.27 0.75 1.88
N CYS A 91 6.06 -0.55 1.93
CA CYS A 91 6.55 -1.49 0.95
C CYS A 91 5.38 -2.03 0.14
N TYR A 92 5.39 -1.81 -1.18
CA TYR A 92 4.50 -2.45 -2.12
C TYR A 92 5.28 -3.48 -2.91
N ILE A 93 4.74 -4.68 -3.06
CA ILE A 93 5.32 -5.73 -3.89
C ILE A 93 4.26 -6.39 -4.76
N ASP A 94 4.65 -6.63 -6.00
CA ASP A 94 3.90 -7.36 -7.04
C ASP A 94 4.77 -8.54 -7.52
N PRO A 95 4.94 -9.59 -6.68
CA PRO A 95 5.81 -10.70 -7.00
C PRO A 95 5.21 -11.57 -8.11
N PRO A 96 5.96 -12.51 -8.72
CA PRO A 96 5.39 -13.52 -9.59
C PRO A 96 4.22 -14.23 -8.90
N PHE A 97 3.07 -14.41 -9.60
CA PHE A 97 1.85 -14.96 -8.98
C PHE A 97 1.82 -16.48 -8.90
N ASN A 98 2.82 -17.14 -9.49
CA ASN A 98 2.94 -18.60 -9.54
C ASN A 98 1.79 -19.28 -10.32
N THR A 99 1.33 -18.64 -11.39
CA THR A 99 0.18 -19.10 -12.21
C THR A 99 0.52 -20.20 -13.19
N GLY A 100 1.79 -20.58 -13.33
CA GLY A 100 2.26 -21.54 -14.31
C GLY A 100 2.27 -21.02 -15.76
N GLN A 101 2.11 -19.71 -15.96
CA GLN A 101 2.20 -19.08 -17.28
C GLN A 101 3.67 -18.81 -17.62
N ALA A 102 4.08 -19.19 -18.84
CA ALA A 102 5.41 -18.87 -19.33
C ALA A 102 5.52 -17.37 -19.66
N PHE A 103 6.26 -16.62 -18.86
CA PHE A 103 6.65 -15.24 -19.13
C PHE A 103 8.11 -15.21 -19.61
N THR A 104 8.41 -14.38 -20.59
CA THR A 104 9.78 -14.24 -21.12
C THR A 104 10.75 -13.58 -20.16
N SER A 105 10.25 -12.92 -19.12
CA SER A 105 11.03 -12.13 -18.17
C SER A 105 11.21 -12.75 -16.79
N TYR A 106 10.45 -13.80 -16.43
CA TYR A 106 10.59 -14.49 -15.13
C TYR A 106 9.86 -15.84 -15.13
N ASP A 107 10.29 -16.74 -14.24
CA ASP A 107 9.64 -18.04 -14.03
C ASP A 107 8.44 -17.88 -13.10
N ASP A 108 7.23 -18.15 -13.60
CA ASP A 108 5.96 -18.09 -12.87
C ASP A 108 5.41 -19.50 -12.56
N ASN A 109 6.27 -20.52 -12.57
CA ASN A 109 5.90 -21.91 -12.29
C ASN A 109 6.83 -22.52 -11.23
N LEU A 110 6.95 -21.83 -10.09
CA LEU A 110 7.73 -22.33 -8.97
C LEU A 110 6.91 -23.31 -8.14
N GLU A 111 7.59 -24.33 -7.58
CA GLU A 111 6.97 -25.17 -6.57
C GLU A 111 6.60 -24.30 -5.35
N HIS A 112 5.42 -24.54 -4.77
CA HIS A 112 4.87 -23.69 -3.69
C HIS A 112 5.83 -23.44 -2.53
N SER A 113 6.63 -24.46 -2.12
CA SER A 113 7.59 -24.31 -1.03
C SER A 113 8.75 -23.37 -1.39
N VAL A 114 9.20 -23.40 -2.65
CA VAL A 114 10.23 -22.50 -3.19
C VAL A 114 9.69 -21.06 -3.20
N TRP A 115 8.50 -20.87 -3.76
CA TRP A 115 7.86 -19.56 -3.85
C TRP A 115 7.60 -18.94 -2.46
N LEU A 116 7.02 -19.72 -1.54
CA LEU A 116 6.74 -19.27 -0.16
C LEU A 116 8.02 -18.89 0.59
N THR A 117 9.09 -19.69 0.45
CA THR A 117 10.37 -19.42 1.11
C THR A 117 11.02 -18.18 0.53
N MET A 118 11.03 -18.03 -0.80
CA MET A 118 11.56 -16.87 -1.49
C MET A 118 10.93 -15.56 -0.95
N LEU A 119 9.62 -15.51 -0.84
CA LEU A 119 8.91 -14.33 -0.36
C LEU A 119 9.03 -14.13 1.15
N ARG A 120 8.93 -15.20 1.95
CA ARG A 120 9.11 -15.11 3.41
C ARG A 120 10.45 -14.48 3.78
N ASP A 121 11.52 -14.87 3.12
CA ASP A 121 12.86 -14.38 3.41
C ASP A 121 12.97 -12.87 3.15
N ARG A 122 12.33 -12.39 2.09
CA ARG A 122 12.27 -10.95 1.79
C ARG A 122 11.34 -10.20 2.75
N LEU A 123 10.21 -10.79 3.16
CA LEU A 123 9.33 -10.20 4.16
C LEU A 123 10.01 -9.96 5.51
N LEU A 124 10.85 -10.90 5.95
CA LEU A 124 11.64 -10.75 7.18
C LEU A 124 12.59 -9.54 7.12
N GLN A 125 13.16 -9.25 5.95
CA GLN A 125 14.00 -8.08 5.73
C GLN A 125 13.17 -6.80 5.59
N ILE A 126 12.08 -6.83 4.83
CA ILE A 126 11.15 -5.71 4.68
C ILE A 126 10.66 -5.25 6.05
N LYS A 127 10.28 -6.19 6.93
CA LYS A 127 9.84 -5.85 8.31
C LYS A 127 10.88 -5.05 9.09
N GLN A 128 12.18 -5.34 8.91
CA GLN A 128 13.25 -4.57 9.56
C GLN A 128 13.35 -3.13 9.01
N LEU A 129 13.17 -2.97 7.69
CA LEU A 129 13.24 -1.67 7.03
C LEU A 129 12.05 -0.77 7.35
N LEU A 130 10.85 -1.33 7.60
CA LEU A 130 9.65 -0.55 7.90
C LEU A 130 9.77 0.28 9.19
N THR A 131 9.20 1.49 9.18
CA THR A 131 8.95 2.30 10.38
C THR A 131 8.02 1.57 11.34
N SER A 132 7.92 1.99 12.61
CA SER A 132 6.98 1.40 13.57
C SER A 132 5.53 1.46 13.09
N ASP A 133 5.16 2.54 12.40
CA ASP A 133 3.86 2.78 11.79
C ASP A 133 3.87 2.55 10.26
N GLY A 134 4.79 1.74 9.77
CA GLY A 134 4.89 1.36 8.36
C GLY A 134 3.99 0.19 8.00
N SER A 135 3.83 -0.05 6.69
CA SER A 135 2.97 -1.11 6.17
C SER A 135 3.57 -1.82 4.95
N VAL A 136 3.19 -3.08 4.78
CA VAL A 136 3.48 -3.88 3.58
C VAL A 136 2.18 -4.18 2.83
N TRP A 137 2.21 -4.05 1.52
CA TRP A 137 1.11 -4.23 0.60
C TRP A 137 1.53 -5.25 -0.44
N VAL A 138 0.89 -6.42 -0.45
CA VAL A 138 1.27 -7.54 -1.33
C VAL A 138 0.14 -7.81 -2.31
N HIS A 139 0.44 -7.66 -3.59
CA HIS A 139 -0.48 -7.89 -4.68
C HIS A 139 -0.37 -9.34 -5.15
N LEU A 140 -1.47 -10.05 -5.19
CA LEU A 140 -1.56 -11.47 -5.59
C LEU A 140 -2.91 -11.76 -6.27
N ASP A 141 -2.98 -12.86 -6.99
CA ASP A 141 -4.24 -13.43 -7.47
C ASP A 141 -4.72 -14.59 -6.57
N ASP A 142 -5.68 -15.38 -7.06
CA ASP A 142 -6.27 -16.51 -6.33
C ASP A 142 -5.28 -17.67 -6.08
N GLU A 143 -4.18 -17.77 -6.87
CA GLU A 143 -3.28 -18.93 -6.81
C GLU A 143 -2.59 -19.05 -5.44
N GLU A 144 -1.98 -17.96 -4.97
CA GLU A 144 -1.17 -17.99 -3.74
C GLU A 144 -1.68 -17.12 -2.60
N VAL A 145 -2.68 -16.24 -2.82
CA VAL A 145 -3.12 -15.28 -1.79
C VAL A 145 -3.48 -15.92 -0.46
N HIS A 146 -4.10 -17.09 -0.49
CA HIS A 146 -4.59 -17.76 0.72
C HIS A 146 -3.46 -18.36 1.55
N ARG A 147 -2.46 -18.98 0.89
CA ARG A 147 -1.27 -19.54 1.54
C ARG A 147 -0.38 -18.41 2.07
N PHE A 148 -0.21 -17.38 1.25
CA PHE A 148 0.67 -16.26 1.61
C PHE A 148 0.12 -15.42 2.75
N ARG A 149 -1.20 -15.37 2.93
CA ARG A 149 -1.83 -14.77 4.09
C ARG A 149 -1.31 -15.38 5.40
N CYS A 150 -1.16 -16.70 5.46
CA CYS A 150 -0.62 -17.38 6.64
C CYS A 150 0.84 -17.01 6.90
N VAL A 151 1.64 -16.85 5.84
CA VAL A 151 3.05 -16.40 5.98
C VAL A 151 3.12 -14.97 6.52
N LEU A 152 2.24 -14.08 6.05
CA LEU A 152 2.15 -12.71 6.56
C LEU A 152 1.71 -12.68 8.04
N ASP A 153 0.76 -13.53 8.45
CA ASP A 153 0.35 -13.70 9.85
C ASP A 153 1.54 -14.16 10.72
N GLU A 154 2.38 -15.07 10.22
CA GLU A 154 3.58 -15.53 10.93
C GLU A 154 4.65 -14.43 11.06
N VAL A 155 4.89 -13.68 9.98
CA VAL A 155 5.95 -12.67 9.94
C VAL A 155 5.54 -11.40 10.68
N PHE A 156 4.35 -10.91 10.46
CA PHE A 156 3.89 -9.60 10.99
C PHE A 156 3.07 -9.73 12.27
N GLY A 157 2.41 -10.85 12.51
CA GLY A 157 1.42 -11.08 13.54
C GLY A 157 0.00 -10.91 12.99
N PRO A 158 -0.96 -11.80 13.33
CA PRO A 158 -2.34 -11.71 12.85
C PRO A 158 -3.05 -10.45 13.33
N GLU A 159 -2.66 -9.89 14.48
CA GLU A 159 -3.16 -8.63 15.04
C GLU A 159 -2.81 -7.40 14.20
N ASN A 160 -1.81 -7.51 13.34
CA ASN A 160 -1.34 -6.45 12.45
C ASN A 160 -1.94 -6.55 11.03
N PHE A 161 -2.85 -7.48 10.82
CA PHE A 161 -3.63 -7.51 9.60
C PHE A 161 -4.55 -6.30 9.51
N VAL A 162 -4.44 -5.56 8.41
CA VAL A 162 -5.26 -4.36 8.17
C VAL A 162 -6.47 -4.69 7.34
N ALA A 163 -6.27 -5.22 6.13
CA ALA A 163 -7.34 -5.52 5.19
C ALA A 163 -6.87 -6.39 4.03
N THR A 164 -7.83 -7.01 3.35
CA THR A 164 -7.68 -7.49 1.98
C THR A 164 -8.45 -6.56 1.06
N VAL A 165 -7.77 -5.92 0.13
CA VAL A 165 -8.38 -5.12 -0.93
C VAL A 165 -8.64 -6.03 -2.13
N ILE A 166 -9.82 -5.89 -2.73
CA ILE A 166 -10.21 -6.54 -3.98
C ILE A 166 -10.14 -5.49 -5.08
N TRP A 167 -9.28 -5.69 -6.07
CA TRP A 167 -9.14 -4.83 -7.24
C TRP A 167 -9.75 -5.48 -8.45
N GLN A 168 -10.69 -4.79 -9.09
CA GLN A 168 -11.26 -5.21 -10.36
C GLN A 168 -10.26 -4.96 -11.50
N LYS A 169 -9.47 -5.99 -11.85
CA LYS A 169 -8.40 -5.92 -12.85
C LYS A 169 -8.90 -5.99 -14.30
N ALA A 170 -10.11 -6.51 -14.51
CA ALA A 170 -10.70 -6.69 -15.84
C ALA A 170 -11.94 -5.82 -16.02
N TYR A 171 -12.17 -5.36 -17.26
CA TYR A 171 -13.34 -4.56 -17.62
C TYR A 171 -14.55 -5.43 -18.01
N SER A 172 -14.29 -6.58 -18.63
CA SER A 172 -15.32 -7.49 -19.13
C SER A 172 -14.93 -8.94 -18.85
N PRO A 173 -15.90 -9.82 -18.59
CA PRO A 173 -15.61 -11.23 -18.37
C PRO A 173 -14.95 -11.85 -19.59
N ARG A 174 -14.18 -12.90 -19.36
CA ARG A 174 -13.52 -13.71 -20.40
C ARG A 174 -14.50 -14.77 -20.90
N ASN A 175 -14.78 -14.76 -22.20
CA ASN A 175 -15.68 -15.72 -22.84
C ASN A 175 -15.09 -17.14 -22.93
N ASP A 176 -13.77 -17.25 -22.83
CA ASP A 176 -13.00 -18.50 -22.89
C ASP A 176 -12.75 -19.12 -21.50
N ALA A 177 -13.30 -18.53 -20.44
CA ALA A 177 -13.16 -19.07 -19.08
C ALA A 177 -13.94 -20.40 -18.97
N PRO A 178 -13.29 -21.49 -18.48
CA PRO A 178 -13.95 -22.83 -18.42
C PRO A 178 -15.07 -22.89 -17.37
N ALA A 179 -15.07 -22.03 -16.36
CA ALA A 179 -16.10 -21.96 -15.32
C ALA A 179 -16.48 -20.50 -15.03
N LEU A 180 -15.69 -19.80 -14.24
CA LEU A 180 -15.92 -18.40 -13.88
C LEU A 180 -14.78 -17.53 -14.42
N SER A 181 -15.12 -16.33 -14.92
CA SER A 181 -14.13 -15.33 -15.26
C SER A 181 -13.54 -14.72 -13.99
N THR A 182 -12.23 -14.76 -13.85
CA THR A 182 -11.52 -14.10 -12.75
C THR A 182 -11.28 -12.65 -13.10
N ASP A 183 -12.05 -11.75 -12.51
CA ASP A 183 -12.05 -10.33 -12.83
C ASP A 183 -11.26 -9.50 -11.80
N GLN A 184 -10.74 -10.14 -10.73
CA GLN A 184 -10.09 -9.49 -9.61
C GLN A 184 -8.67 -10.00 -9.34
N ASP A 185 -7.90 -9.16 -8.66
CA ASP A 185 -6.73 -9.52 -7.85
C ASP A 185 -6.92 -9.03 -6.43
N TYR A 186 -6.05 -9.46 -5.54
CA TYR A 186 -6.06 -9.12 -4.12
C TYR A 186 -4.83 -8.33 -3.73
N ILE A 187 -5.00 -7.41 -2.78
CA ILE A 187 -3.88 -6.74 -2.14
C ILE A 187 -4.00 -6.98 -0.64
N LEU A 188 -3.11 -7.79 -0.09
CA LEU A 188 -3.01 -8.05 1.33
C LEU A 188 -2.25 -6.91 2.01
N ILE A 189 -2.83 -6.33 3.06
CA ILE A 189 -2.25 -5.19 3.79
C ILE A 189 -1.95 -5.59 5.22
N TYR A 190 -0.69 -5.46 5.62
CA TYR A 190 -0.23 -5.62 7.00
C TYR A 190 0.52 -4.38 7.46
N SER A 191 0.28 -3.99 8.68
CA SER A 191 1.10 -2.99 9.37
C SER A 191 2.26 -3.64 10.12
N LYS A 192 3.27 -2.86 10.48
CA LYS A 192 4.34 -3.33 11.36
C LYS A 192 3.90 -3.37 12.83
N SER A 193 2.97 -2.50 13.21
CA SER A 193 2.38 -2.44 14.55
C SER A 193 0.91 -1.99 14.49
N PRO A 194 0.14 -2.18 15.59
CA PRO A 194 -1.26 -1.74 15.68
C PRO A 194 -1.46 -0.21 15.60
N ASP A 195 -0.40 0.57 15.67
CA ASP A 195 -0.44 2.05 15.62
C ASP A 195 -0.65 2.61 14.22
N TRP A 196 -0.53 1.79 13.19
CA TRP A 196 -0.75 2.21 11.82
C TRP A 196 -2.17 2.74 11.60
N ARG A 197 -2.29 3.81 10.85
CA ARG A 197 -3.57 4.39 10.44
C ARG A 197 -3.53 4.76 8.96
N SER A 198 -4.63 4.46 8.27
CA SER A 198 -4.79 4.88 6.87
C SER A 198 -5.01 6.39 6.77
N ASN A 199 -4.43 7.02 5.77
CA ASN A 199 -4.86 8.34 5.36
C ASN A 199 -6.30 8.28 4.83
N ARG A 200 -7.03 9.36 5.03
CA ARG A 200 -8.36 9.52 4.45
C ARG A 200 -8.24 10.05 3.02
N LEU A 201 -9.13 9.57 2.16
CA LEU A 201 -9.17 10.03 0.77
C LEU A 201 -10.07 11.27 0.64
N GLY A 202 -9.75 12.15 -0.30
CA GLY A 202 -10.64 13.23 -0.69
C GLY A 202 -12.00 12.70 -1.15
N ARG A 203 -13.03 13.53 -1.04
CA ARG A 203 -14.36 13.17 -1.52
C ARG A 203 -14.40 13.18 -3.04
N VAL A 204 -15.25 12.34 -3.58
CA VAL A 204 -15.48 12.24 -5.04
C VAL A 204 -16.65 13.17 -5.41
N ALA A 205 -16.47 14.00 -6.43
CA ALA A 205 -17.45 15.00 -6.87
C ALA A 205 -18.84 14.39 -7.18
N GLU A 206 -18.89 13.14 -7.65
CA GLU A 206 -20.16 12.45 -7.92
C GLU A 206 -21.03 12.27 -6.66
N ARG A 207 -20.43 12.11 -5.49
CA ARG A 207 -21.17 12.07 -4.21
C ARG A 207 -21.72 13.43 -3.83
N ASP A 208 -21.02 14.50 -4.15
CA ASP A 208 -21.46 15.86 -3.88
C ASP A 208 -22.65 16.24 -4.78
N ALA A 209 -22.71 15.71 -5.99
CA ALA A 209 -23.82 15.86 -6.91
C ALA A 209 -25.18 15.31 -6.41
N LEU A 210 -25.17 14.45 -5.38
CA LEU A 210 -26.40 13.99 -4.70
C LEU A 210 -27.04 15.06 -3.82
N TYR A 211 -26.26 16.07 -3.42
CA TYR A 211 -26.72 17.18 -2.59
C TYR A 211 -27.36 18.23 -3.47
N LYS A 212 -28.62 18.56 -3.17
CA LYS A 212 -29.44 19.47 -3.94
C LYS A 212 -30.12 20.43 -2.97
N SER A 213 -30.75 21.48 -3.49
CA SER A 213 -31.58 22.42 -2.72
C SER A 213 -33.01 22.47 -3.30
N PRO A 214 -33.80 21.38 -3.14
CA PRO A 214 -35.14 21.27 -3.75
C PRO A 214 -36.13 22.24 -3.18
N ASP A 215 -35.84 22.83 -2.04
CA ASP A 215 -36.65 23.81 -1.33
C ASP A 215 -36.06 25.21 -1.38
N GLY A 216 -35.06 25.47 -2.23
CA GLY A 216 -34.39 26.76 -2.31
C GLY A 216 -33.46 27.10 -1.13
N ASP A 217 -33.11 26.12 -0.28
CA ASP A 217 -32.13 26.33 0.77
C ASP A 217 -30.78 26.75 0.16
N PRO A 218 -30.12 27.80 0.66
CA PRO A 218 -28.84 28.27 0.13
C PRO A 218 -27.71 27.23 0.24
N LEU A 219 -27.85 26.27 1.15
CA LEU A 219 -26.89 25.17 1.32
C LEU A 219 -27.44 23.85 0.74
N PRO A 220 -26.72 23.21 -0.17
CA PRO A 220 -27.11 21.89 -0.70
C PRO A 220 -27.20 20.83 0.40
N TRP A 221 -28.23 20.02 0.35
CA TRP A 221 -28.47 18.96 1.33
C TRP A 221 -28.99 17.67 0.70
N VAL A 222 -28.92 16.59 1.46
CA VAL A 222 -29.53 15.29 1.14
C VAL A 222 -30.44 14.84 2.28
N SER A 223 -31.52 14.14 1.93
CA SER A 223 -32.46 13.58 2.90
C SER A 223 -31.78 12.52 3.76
N GLY A 224 -31.81 12.68 5.06
CA GLY A 224 -31.33 11.73 6.05
C GLY A 224 -32.45 11.19 6.93
N ASP A 225 -32.21 10.07 7.60
CA ASP A 225 -33.09 9.51 8.58
C ASP A 225 -32.84 10.19 9.95
N PRO A 226 -33.86 10.75 10.62
CA PRO A 226 -33.73 11.31 11.97
C PRO A 226 -33.66 10.22 13.06
N ALA A 227 -33.88 8.96 12.72
CA ALA A 227 -33.88 7.85 13.66
C ALA A 227 -32.58 7.05 13.63
N ALA A 228 -32.21 6.50 14.78
CA ALA A 228 -31.06 5.63 15.02
C ALA A 228 -31.49 4.18 15.36
N PRO A 229 -30.63 3.15 15.20
CA PRO A 229 -30.93 1.78 15.63
C PRO A 229 -30.94 1.65 17.15
N SER A 230 -31.37 0.49 17.64
CA SER A 230 -31.35 0.07 19.06
C SER A 230 -32.44 0.70 19.94
N ALA A 231 -33.70 0.70 19.46
CA ALA A 231 -34.88 1.13 20.22
C ALA A 231 -34.99 0.41 21.58
N HIS A 232 -34.69 -0.88 21.64
CA HIS A 232 -34.77 -1.71 22.86
C HIS A 232 -33.87 -1.19 24.00
N ARG A 233 -32.73 -0.56 23.67
CA ARG A 233 -31.79 0.03 24.66
C ARG A 233 -32.11 1.49 24.96
N ASN A 234 -32.73 2.19 24.02
CA ASN A 234 -32.96 3.63 24.09
C ASN A 234 -34.47 3.93 24.08
N GLN A 235 -35.25 3.26 24.91
CA GLN A 235 -36.71 3.35 24.97
C GLN A 235 -37.21 4.78 25.24
N THR A 236 -36.46 5.60 25.98
CA THR A 236 -36.80 7.01 26.24
C THR A 236 -36.74 7.89 25.00
N TRP A 237 -36.14 7.39 23.92
CA TRP A 237 -36.06 8.10 22.62
C TRP A 237 -37.10 7.56 21.62
N VAL A 238 -38.03 6.72 22.10
CA VAL A 238 -39.17 6.21 21.32
C VAL A 238 -40.43 6.90 21.83
N TYR A 239 -40.82 7.99 21.19
CA TYR A 239 -41.98 8.80 21.51
C TYR A 239 -42.62 9.37 20.25
N ALA A 240 -43.89 9.78 20.34
CA ALA A 240 -44.60 10.42 19.25
C ALA A 240 -44.16 11.88 19.06
N ILE A 241 -44.18 12.35 17.82
CA ILE A 241 -44.14 13.73 17.43
C ILE A 241 -45.38 14.02 16.60
N GLN A 242 -46.23 14.92 17.06
CA GLN A 242 -47.40 15.32 16.30
C GLN A 242 -47.06 16.17 15.09
N SER A 243 -47.57 15.78 13.92
CA SER A 243 -47.38 16.56 12.70
C SER A 243 -48.16 17.87 12.80
N PRO A 244 -47.54 19.05 12.56
CA PRO A 244 -48.28 20.29 12.54
C PRO A 244 -49.11 20.48 11.26
N PHE A 245 -48.91 19.61 10.25
CA PHE A 245 -49.66 19.61 8.99
C PHE A 245 -50.92 18.79 9.03
N THR A 246 -50.90 17.62 9.69
CA THR A 246 -52.03 16.65 9.65
C THR A 246 -52.59 16.34 11.03
N GLY A 247 -51.85 16.65 12.09
CA GLY A 247 -52.21 16.23 13.45
C GLY A 247 -51.83 14.75 13.79
N ASP A 248 -51.36 14.00 12.80
CA ASP A 248 -50.96 12.62 12.99
C ASP A 248 -49.75 12.45 13.92
N LEU A 249 -49.71 11.35 14.64
CA LEU A 249 -48.60 10.98 15.51
C LEU A 249 -47.53 10.22 14.72
N VAL A 250 -46.37 10.80 14.58
CA VAL A 250 -45.24 10.22 13.88
C VAL A 250 -44.29 9.58 14.90
N TYR A 251 -43.96 8.31 14.71
CA TYR A 251 -43.03 7.53 15.51
C TYR A 251 -41.81 7.13 14.69
N PRO A 252 -40.70 6.78 15.33
CA PRO A 252 -39.61 6.10 14.64
C PRO A 252 -40.07 4.71 14.14
N ALA A 253 -39.43 4.18 13.11
CA ALA A 253 -39.71 2.88 12.57
C ALA A 253 -39.42 1.76 13.61
N VAL A 254 -40.02 0.59 13.44
CA VAL A 254 -39.78 -0.57 14.31
C VAL A 254 -38.32 -0.89 14.44
N GLY A 255 -37.82 -1.11 15.65
CA GLY A 255 -36.42 -1.32 16.00
C GLY A 255 -35.58 -0.04 16.08
N ARG A 256 -36.16 1.13 15.83
CA ARG A 256 -35.44 2.43 15.80
C ARG A 256 -35.98 3.41 16.87
N CYS A 257 -35.11 4.30 17.30
CA CYS A 257 -35.42 5.43 18.20
C CYS A 257 -34.99 6.74 17.54
N TRP A 258 -35.46 7.89 18.00
CA TRP A 258 -34.99 9.17 17.51
C TRP A 258 -33.48 9.31 17.74
N GLY A 259 -32.78 9.93 16.81
CA GLY A 259 -31.31 10.05 16.83
C GLY A 259 -30.78 11.28 17.58
N SER A 260 -31.69 12.09 18.15
CA SER A 260 -31.36 13.31 18.90
C SER A 260 -32.15 13.35 20.20
N LYS A 261 -31.67 14.10 21.18
CA LYS A 261 -32.38 14.33 22.46
C LYS A 261 -33.75 14.97 22.19
N GLN A 262 -34.74 14.68 23.05
CA GLN A 262 -36.11 15.15 22.89
C GLN A 262 -36.21 16.68 22.82
N GLU A 263 -35.43 17.41 23.62
CA GLU A 263 -35.34 18.86 23.59
C GLU A 263 -34.90 19.37 22.22
N SER A 264 -33.83 18.80 21.64
CA SER A 264 -33.36 19.17 20.29
C SER A 264 -34.37 18.82 19.19
N MET A 265 -35.12 17.72 19.35
CA MET A 265 -36.19 17.38 18.42
C MET A 265 -37.34 18.37 18.54
N LYS A 266 -37.67 18.80 19.77
CA LYS A 266 -38.67 19.85 20.04
C LYS A 266 -38.25 21.15 19.39
N GLU A 267 -37.03 21.62 19.59
CA GLU A 267 -36.51 22.84 18.96
C GLU A 267 -36.66 22.77 17.42
N MET A 268 -36.19 21.71 16.81
CA MET A 268 -36.24 21.53 15.35
C MET A 268 -37.69 21.49 14.79
N VAL A 269 -38.63 20.84 15.50
CA VAL A 269 -40.01 20.74 15.01
C VAL A 269 -40.74 22.08 15.20
N GLN A 270 -40.39 22.90 16.20
CA GLN A 270 -40.96 24.23 16.43
C GLN A 270 -40.60 25.24 15.32
N GLU A 271 -39.53 24.99 14.58
CA GLU A 271 -39.18 25.82 13.38
C GLU A 271 -40.28 25.84 12.31
N TRP A 272 -41.28 24.94 12.41
CA TRP A 272 -42.50 24.97 11.59
C TRP A 272 -43.53 26.01 12.01
N GLY A 273 -43.19 26.86 13.00
CA GLY A 273 -44.01 28.01 13.42
C GLY A 273 -45.00 27.70 14.54
N SER A 274 -44.92 26.56 15.20
CA SER A 274 -45.82 26.19 16.28
C SER A 274 -45.04 25.76 17.55
N GLU A 275 -45.52 26.14 18.73
CA GLU A 275 -44.99 25.67 19.98
C GLU A 275 -45.39 24.21 20.22
N TYR A 276 -44.51 23.47 20.90
CA TYR A 276 -44.74 22.08 21.32
C TYR A 276 -44.64 21.95 22.82
N GLU A 277 -45.48 21.07 23.37
CA GLU A 277 -45.44 20.70 24.77
C GLU A 277 -45.29 19.20 24.92
N LEU A 278 -44.86 18.76 26.12
CA LEU A 278 -44.72 17.36 26.48
C LEU A 278 -46.05 16.87 27.06
N VAL A 279 -46.60 15.80 26.50
CA VAL A 279 -47.88 15.24 26.90
C VAL A 279 -47.74 13.72 27.09
N ASP A 280 -48.28 13.22 28.17
CA ASP A 280 -48.41 11.77 28.41
C ASP A 280 -49.48 11.19 27.46
N LEU A 281 -49.10 10.12 26.74
CA LEU A 281 -49.99 9.41 25.85
C LEU A 281 -50.15 7.96 26.33
N ASP A 282 -51.35 7.38 26.10
CA ASP A 282 -51.55 5.95 26.23
C ASP A 282 -51.07 5.24 24.94
N ASP A 283 -49.76 5.16 24.78
CA ASP A 283 -49.09 4.63 23.58
C ASP A 283 -48.18 3.42 23.88
N THR A 284 -48.32 2.81 25.06
CA THR A 284 -47.49 1.70 25.55
C THR A 284 -47.38 0.56 24.54
N GLU A 285 -48.51 0.11 23.99
CA GLU A 285 -48.55 -0.97 23.00
C GLU A 285 -47.77 -0.59 21.71
N LYS A 286 -47.94 0.67 21.25
CA LYS A 286 -47.20 1.17 20.08
C LYS A 286 -45.71 1.22 20.32
N ARG A 287 -45.28 1.69 21.48
CA ARG A 287 -43.90 1.76 21.89
C ARG A 287 -43.29 0.39 22.11
N ALA A 288 -44.08 -0.58 22.68
CA ALA A 288 -43.67 -1.98 22.80
C ALA A 288 -43.30 -2.58 21.44
N LEU A 289 -44.17 -2.39 20.45
CA LEU A 289 -43.95 -2.87 19.08
C LEU A 289 -42.66 -2.25 18.48
N ILE A 290 -42.44 -0.95 18.67
CA ILE A 290 -41.26 -0.24 18.12
C ILE A 290 -40.00 -0.69 18.83
N CYS A 291 -40.00 -0.82 20.16
CA CYS A 291 -38.86 -1.27 20.95
C CYS A 291 -38.56 -2.76 20.80
N GLY A 292 -39.52 -3.57 20.34
CA GLY A 292 -39.38 -5.01 20.26
C GLY A 292 -39.31 -5.69 21.63
N VAL A 293 -40.09 -5.17 22.59
CA VAL A 293 -40.15 -5.67 23.98
C VAL A 293 -41.63 -5.90 24.38
N PRO A 294 -41.92 -6.74 25.37
CA PRO A 294 -43.29 -6.84 25.96
C PRO A 294 -43.77 -5.49 26.50
N ALA A 295 -45.10 -5.24 26.47
CA ALA A 295 -45.65 -3.97 26.98
C ALA A 295 -45.30 -3.70 28.43
N SER A 296 -45.18 -4.76 29.24
CA SER A 296 -44.76 -4.68 30.66
C SER A 296 -43.30 -4.25 30.88
N GLU A 297 -42.48 -4.28 29.83
CA GLU A 297 -41.08 -3.89 29.89
C GLU A 297 -40.83 -2.52 29.20
N VAL A 298 -41.87 -1.88 28.69
CA VAL A 298 -41.76 -0.54 28.11
C VAL A 298 -41.54 0.48 29.22
N ARG A 299 -40.57 1.34 29.03
CA ARG A 299 -40.21 2.37 30.00
C ARG A 299 -41.32 3.41 30.16
N ASP A 300 -41.82 3.57 31.36
CA ASP A 300 -42.86 4.56 31.71
C ASP A 300 -42.30 6.03 31.70
N GLY A 301 -43.24 6.98 31.70
CA GLY A 301 -42.92 8.40 31.82
C GLY A 301 -42.28 9.04 30.60
N VAL A 302 -42.40 8.39 29.45
CA VAL A 302 -41.90 8.94 28.17
C VAL A 302 -43.02 9.74 27.49
N GLN A 303 -42.87 11.05 27.47
CA GLN A 303 -43.90 11.97 26.95
C GLN A 303 -43.71 12.21 25.42
N ALA A 304 -44.81 12.44 24.75
CA ALA A 304 -44.86 12.83 23.34
C ALA A 304 -44.67 14.32 23.15
N LEU A 305 -44.18 14.73 21.99
CA LEU A 305 -44.16 16.12 21.52
C LEU A 305 -45.44 16.45 20.80
N MET A 306 -46.32 17.20 21.44
CA MET A 306 -47.61 17.59 20.91
C MET A 306 -47.67 19.07 20.61
N VAL A 307 -48.42 19.46 19.55
CA VAL A 307 -48.66 20.83 19.21
C VAL A 307 -49.42 21.51 20.35
N LYS A 308 -48.90 22.59 20.85
CA LYS A 308 -49.53 23.38 21.90
C LYS A 308 -50.58 24.34 21.31
N GLY A 309 -51.82 24.17 21.71
CA GLY A 309 -52.94 25.02 21.28
C GLY A 309 -53.73 24.48 20.08
N ASP A 310 -54.21 25.39 19.25
CA ASP A 310 -55.13 25.10 18.13
C ASP A 310 -54.35 24.45 16.95
N LEU A 311 -54.74 23.20 16.60
CA LEU A 311 -54.11 22.48 15.51
C LEU A 311 -54.37 23.10 14.13
N ALA A 312 -55.57 23.69 13.91
CA ALA A 312 -55.87 24.32 12.64
C ALA A 312 -54.94 25.54 12.38
N LYS A 313 -54.66 26.28 13.43
CA LYS A 313 -53.67 27.41 13.34
C LYS A 313 -52.24 26.93 13.17
N ALA A 314 -51.90 25.77 13.75
CA ALA A 314 -50.60 25.15 13.55
C ALA A 314 -50.45 24.69 12.10
N GLN A 315 -51.48 24.10 11.52
CA GLN A 315 -51.50 23.69 10.13
C GLN A 315 -51.31 24.88 9.18
N GLU A 316 -52.06 25.96 9.36
CA GLU A 316 -51.91 27.16 8.54
C GLU A 316 -50.50 27.72 8.57
N ARG A 317 -49.87 27.81 9.75
CA ARG A 317 -48.47 28.27 9.89
C ARG A 317 -47.47 27.32 9.23
N ALA A 318 -47.66 26.02 9.38
CA ALA A 318 -46.78 25.01 8.78
C ALA A 318 -46.85 25.03 7.25
N GLU A 319 -48.09 25.20 6.67
CA GLU A 319 -48.29 25.32 5.23
C GLU A 319 -47.69 26.63 4.68
N GLN A 320 -47.86 27.74 5.41
CA GLN A 320 -47.21 29.02 5.06
C GLN A 320 -45.69 28.86 5.08
N ARG A 321 -45.12 28.27 6.15
CA ARG A 321 -43.67 28.03 6.31
C ARG A 321 -43.13 27.12 5.22
N TYR A 322 -43.93 26.11 4.79
CA TYR A 322 -43.56 25.21 3.70
C TYR A 322 -43.49 25.99 2.35
N ALA A 323 -44.42 26.88 2.10
CA ALA A 323 -44.49 27.67 0.88
C ALA A 323 -43.35 28.70 0.76
N GLU A 324 -42.83 29.20 1.89
CA GLU A 324 -41.68 30.12 1.93
C GLU A 324 -40.39 29.47 1.43
N GLY A 325 -40.31 28.13 1.35
CA GLY A 325 -39.07 27.40 1.01
C GLY A 325 -38.07 27.38 2.15
N SER A 326 -36.85 26.94 1.84
CA SER A 326 -35.78 26.79 2.85
C SER A 326 -36.26 26.06 4.13
N TRP A 327 -36.89 24.89 3.95
CA TRP A 327 -37.57 24.19 5.00
C TRP A 327 -36.68 23.96 6.25
N PRO A 328 -37.27 23.83 7.42
CA PRO A 328 -36.55 23.44 8.63
C PRO A 328 -35.68 22.20 8.46
N ARG A 329 -34.63 22.13 9.25
CA ARG A 329 -33.69 20.99 9.21
C ARG A 329 -34.38 19.64 9.42
N LEU A 330 -35.32 19.58 10.35
CA LEU A 330 -36.24 18.45 10.53
C LEU A 330 -37.53 18.75 9.74
N TYR A 331 -37.79 17.98 8.68
CA TYR A 331 -38.87 18.27 7.77
C TYR A 331 -39.80 17.07 7.52
N PHE A 332 -41.04 17.35 7.16
CA PHE A 332 -42.02 16.38 6.77
C PHE A 332 -42.02 16.19 5.25
N THR A 333 -41.98 14.93 4.82
CA THR A 333 -41.99 14.59 3.39
C THR A 333 -43.40 14.76 2.77
N LYS A 334 -43.50 14.63 1.43
CA LYS A 334 -44.77 14.65 0.68
C LYS A 334 -45.65 15.88 1.00
N GLY A 335 -45.02 17.06 1.02
CA GLY A 335 -45.77 18.30 1.29
C GLY A 335 -46.38 18.35 2.71
N GLY A 336 -45.70 17.85 3.72
CA GLY A 336 -46.18 17.79 5.10
C GLY A 336 -46.97 16.54 5.47
N LYS A 337 -47.42 15.74 4.48
CA LYS A 337 -48.25 14.52 4.69
C LYS A 337 -47.47 13.24 4.88
N GLY A 338 -46.14 13.30 4.88
CA GLY A 338 -45.26 12.14 5.03
C GLY A 338 -44.50 12.12 6.34
N GLY A 339 -43.62 11.10 6.50
CA GLY A 339 -42.80 10.95 7.69
C GLY A 339 -41.69 12.00 7.81
N LEU A 340 -41.11 12.08 9.00
CA LEU A 340 -39.99 12.96 9.32
C LEU A 340 -38.72 12.55 8.66
N LYS A 341 -37.98 13.52 8.14
CA LYS A 341 -36.61 13.41 7.59
C LYS A 341 -35.75 14.55 8.10
N LEU A 342 -34.44 14.38 7.99
CA LEU A 342 -33.44 15.34 8.46
C LEU A 342 -32.59 15.81 7.29
N LYS A 343 -32.42 17.10 7.11
CA LYS A 343 -31.47 17.67 6.15
C LYS A 343 -30.03 17.38 6.62
N ARG A 344 -29.24 16.75 5.78
CA ARG A 344 -27.79 16.61 5.95
C ARG A 344 -27.10 17.49 4.94
N TYR A 345 -26.53 18.57 5.42
CA TYR A 345 -25.90 19.60 4.61
C TYR A 345 -24.51 19.18 4.14
N LEU A 346 -24.16 19.57 2.92
CA LEU A 346 -22.88 19.26 2.28
C LEU A 346 -21.69 19.87 3.05
N ASP A 347 -21.84 21.08 3.56
CA ASP A 347 -20.80 21.81 4.32
C ASP A 347 -20.49 21.18 5.69
N LYS A 348 -21.45 20.45 6.27
CA LYS A 348 -21.30 19.76 7.57
C LYS A 348 -20.68 18.37 7.47
N ILE A 349 -20.41 17.89 6.26
CA ILE A 349 -19.85 16.56 6.05
C ILE A 349 -18.33 16.66 5.93
N SER A 350 -17.64 15.68 6.50
CA SER A 350 -16.19 15.56 6.36
C SER A 350 -15.77 15.63 4.88
N GLN A 351 -14.83 16.49 4.56
CA GLN A 351 -14.23 16.62 3.23
C GLN A 351 -13.43 15.37 2.83
N THR A 352 -13.28 14.42 3.74
CA THR A 352 -12.54 13.19 3.52
C THR A 352 -13.36 11.96 3.89
N THR A 353 -13.06 10.85 3.25
CA THR A 353 -13.73 9.56 3.47
C THR A 353 -12.70 8.48 3.82
N SER A 354 -13.11 7.46 4.58
CA SER A 354 -12.28 6.27 4.81
C SER A 354 -12.13 5.49 3.50
N PRO A 355 -10.92 4.97 3.19
CA PRO A 355 -10.73 4.08 2.05
C PRO A 355 -11.62 2.83 2.15
N ARG A 356 -12.07 2.35 0.99
CA ARG A 356 -12.82 1.07 0.88
C ARG A 356 -11.87 -0.06 0.53
N THR A 357 -12.31 -1.29 0.73
CA THR A 357 -11.56 -2.50 0.35
C THR A 357 -11.95 -3.04 -1.03
N LEU A 358 -12.98 -2.51 -1.66
CA LEU A 358 -13.38 -2.86 -3.02
C LEU A 358 -13.04 -1.69 -3.96
N TRP A 359 -12.12 -1.93 -4.92
CA TRP A 359 -11.62 -0.93 -5.85
C TRP A 359 -12.02 -1.29 -7.28
N PHE A 360 -12.85 -0.43 -7.86
CA PHE A 360 -13.33 -0.63 -9.22
C PHE A 360 -12.32 -0.12 -10.25
N ASN A 361 -12.34 -0.75 -11.42
CA ASN A 361 -11.51 -0.34 -12.56
C ASN A 361 -11.75 1.10 -13.00
N SER A 362 -12.97 1.61 -12.85
CA SER A 362 -13.30 3.01 -13.14
C SER A 362 -12.56 4.00 -12.24
N GLU A 363 -12.26 3.62 -11.00
CA GLU A 363 -11.56 4.46 -10.02
C GLU A 363 -10.04 4.41 -10.17
N VAL A 364 -9.48 3.20 -10.31
CA VAL A 364 -8.03 2.96 -10.22
C VAL A 364 -7.40 2.39 -11.50
N GLY A 365 -8.18 2.23 -12.56
CA GLY A 365 -7.71 1.61 -13.81
C GLY A 365 -7.76 0.08 -13.76
N HIS A 366 -7.42 -0.54 -14.87
CA HIS A 366 -7.39 -1.99 -15.10
C HIS A 366 -6.17 -2.39 -15.95
N ASN A 367 -5.95 -3.68 -16.20
CA ASN A 367 -4.80 -4.18 -16.97
C ASN A 367 -4.66 -3.54 -18.37
N ARG A 368 -5.77 -3.27 -19.07
CA ARG A 368 -5.71 -2.57 -20.37
C ARG A 368 -5.26 -1.12 -20.24
N THR A 369 -5.67 -0.43 -19.15
CA THR A 369 -5.19 0.94 -18.86
C THR A 369 -3.66 0.92 -18.69
N ALA A 370 -3.13 0.01 -17.87
CA ALA A 370 -1.70 -0.11 -17.66
C ALA A 370 -0.92 -0.40 -18.95
N LYS A 371 -1.46 -1.29 -19.81
CA LYS A 371 -0.85 -1.56 -21.13
C LYS A 371 -0.91 -0.34 -22.04
N ALA A 372 -1.99 0.44 -22.00
CA ALA A 372 -2.11 1.67 -22.79
C ALA A 372 -1.11 2.75 -22.30
N GLU A 373 -0.92 2.89 -20.99
CA GLU A 373 0.10 3.76 -20.40
C GLU A 373 1.50 3.39 -20.89
N MET A 374 1.85 2.08 -20.85
CA MET A 374 3.14 1.59 -21.32
C MET A 374 3.32 1.77 -22.84
N ASN A 375 2.30 1.50 -23.65
CA ASN A 375 2.35 1.73 -25.10
C ASN A 375 2.57 3.20 -25.46
N SER A 376 1.93 4.10 -24.73
CA SER A 376 2.13 5.54 -24.92
C SER A 376 3.56 5.97 -24.57
N LEU A 377 4.12 5.36 -23.53
CA LEU A 377 5.48 5.68 -23.06
C LEU A 377 6.57 5.10 -23.97
N PHE A 378 6.32 3.92 -24.55
CA PHE A 378 7.27 3.16 -25.40
C PHE A 378 6.63 2.74 -26.74
N PRO A 379 6.35 3.69 -27.66
CA PRO A 379 5.76 3.35 -28.94
C PRO A 379 6.65 2.40 -29.75
N GLY A 380 6.07 1.30 -30.25
CA GLY A 380 6.78 0.33 -31.07
C GLY A 380 7.65 -0.69 -30.33
N THR A 381 7.71 -0.61 -29.00
CA THR A 381 8.38 -1.61 -28.16
C THR A 381 7.39 -2.67 -27.71
N SER A 382 7.85 -3.93 -27.53
CA SER A 382 7.03 -4.96 -26.90
C SER A 382 6.59 -4.51 -25.51
N VAL A 383 5.29 -4.63 -25.22
CA VAL A 383 4.75 -4.18 -23.95
C VAL A 383 5.15 -5.14 -22.83
N PHE A 384 5.57 -4.62 -21.69
CA PHE A 384 5.75 -5.42 -20.47
C PHE A 384 4.48 -6.22 -20.16
N ALA A 385 4.62 -7.48 -19.80
CA ALA A 385 3.50 -8.44 -19.80
C ALA A 385 2.38 -8.03 -18.81
N THR A 386 2.75 -7.60 -17.61
CA THR A 386 1.84 -7.38 -16.47
C THR A 386 2.06 -6.04 -15.76
N PRO A 387 2.03 -4.90 -16.46
CA PRO A 387 2.18 -3.59 -15.79
C PRO A 387 0.95 -3.32 -14.91
N LYS A 388 1.15 -2.57 -13.82
CA LYS A 388 0.04 -2.05 -13.01
C LYS A 388 -0.29 -0.60 -13.41
N PRO A 389 -1.57 -0.20 -13.39
CA PRO A 389 -1.95 1.18 -13.73
C PRO A 389 -1.46 2.16 -12.66
N GLU A 390 -0.97 3.31 -13.07
CA GLU A 390 -0.45 4.33 -12.14
C GLU A 390 -1.49 4.77 -11.10
N ARG A 391 -2.76 4.87 -11.47
CA ARG A 391 -3.85 5.23 -10.53
C ARG A 391 -4.05 4.22 -9.41
N LEU A 392 -3.76 2.93 -9.64
CA LEU A 392 -3.80 1.90 -8.59
C LEU A 392 -2.71 2.17 -7.55
N ILE A 393 -1.48 2.37 -8.02
CA ILE A 393 -0.34 2.65 -7.14
C ILE A 393 -0.54 4.01 -6.44
N GLN A 394 -1.04 5.02 -7.15
CA GLN A 394 -1.40 6.31 -6.56
C GLN A 394 -2.35 6.15 -5.37
N ARG A 395 -3.41 5.33 -5.51
CA ARG A 395 -4.37 5.05 -4.44
C ARG A 395 -3.69 4.39 -3.23
N ILE A 396 -2.78 3.44 -3.47
CA ILE A 396 -2.00 2.76 -2.43
C ILE A 396 -1.14 3.79 -1.67
N LEU A 397 -0.38 4.61 -2.39
CA LEU A 397 0.50 5.60 -1.79
C LEU A 397 -0.27 6.72 -1.06
N GLN A 398 -1.42 7.15 -1.58
CA GLN A 398 -2.30 8.11 -0.90
C GLN A 398 -2.76 7.60 0.47
N ILE A 399 -3.10 6.31 0.56
CA ILE A 399 -3.61 5.69 1.79
C ILE A 399 -2.49 5.44 2.80
N GLY A 400 -1.32 5.00 2.34
CA GLY A 400 -0.26 4.49 3.21
C GLY A 400 0.90 5.44 3.46
N THR A 401 1.00 6.58 2.76
CA THR A 401 2.17 7.48 2.82
C THR A 401 1.80 8.96 2.75
N ASN A 402 2.73 9.80 3.19
CA ASN A 402 2.72 11.25 3.00
C ASN A 402 3.88 11.69 2.10
N GLN A 403 3.90 12.96 1.69
CA GLN A 403 5.00 13.52 0.93
C GLN A 403 6.32 13.41 1.73
N GLY A 404 7.41 13.03 1.06
CA GLY A 404 8.72 12.81 1.65
C GLY A 404 8.93 11.43 2.28
N ASP A 405 7.88 10.64 2.51
CA ASP A 405 8.01 9.27 3.01
C ASP A 405 8.74 8.37 2.01
N ILE A 406 9.38 7.31 2.51
CA ILE A 406 10.12 6.34 1.70
C ILE A 406 9.21 5.17 1.33
N VAL A 407 9.11 4.91 0.02
CA VAL A 407 8.43 3.77 -0.59
C VAL A 407 9.46 2.76 -1.07
N LEU A 408 9.24 1.48 -0.77
CA LEU A 408 10.08 0.37 -1.23
C LEU A 408 9.27 -0.55 -2.15
N ASP A 409 9.87 -0.94 -3.26
CA ASP A 409 9.38 -2.01 -4.13
C ASP A 409 10.54 -2.90 -4.54
N CYS A 410 10.57 -4.15 -4.07
CA CYS A 410 11.64 -5.08 -4.37
C CYS A 410 11.30 -6.13 -5.46
N PHE A 411 10.20 -5.89 -6.18
CA PHE A 411 9.80 -6.57 -7.40
C PHE A 411 9.34 -5.51 -8.41
N LEU A 412 10.25 -4.57 -8.73
CA LEU A 412 9.91 -3.30 -9.38
C LEU A 412 9.30 -3.46 -10.79
N GLY A 413 9.68 -4.49 -11.53
CA GLY A 413 9.20 -4.76 -12.87
C GLY A 413 9.39 -3.55 -13.79
N SER A 414 8.29 -3.06 -14.37
CA SER A 414 8.32 -1.91 -15.29
C SER A 414 8.49 -0.53 -14.63
N GLY A 415 8.73 -0.45 -13.32
CA GLY A 415 9.01 0.80 -12.61
C GLY A 415 7.79 1.62 -12.23
N THR A 416 6.57 1.07 -12.26
CA THR A 416 5.35 1.84 -11.97
C THR A 416 5.35 2.44 -10.57
N THR A 417 5.74 1.67 -9.55
CA THR A 417 5.75 2.13 -8.16
C THR A 417 6.71 3.31 -7.97
N ALA A 418 7.91 3.22 -8.50
CA ALA A 418 8.92 4.29 -8.43
C ALA A 418 8.47 5.54 -9.21
N ALA A 419 7.89 5.37 -10.41
CA ALA A 419 7.35 6.45 -11.22
C ALA A 419 6.26 7.23 -10.46
N VAL A 420 5.29 6.52 -9.88
CA VAL A 420 4.20 7.15 -9.11
C VAL A 420 4.73 7.81 -7.83
N ALA A 421 5.64 7.16 -7.11
CA ALA A 421 6.28 7.73 -5.93
C ALA A 421 7.01 9.04 -6.25
N GLN A 422 7.78 9.09 -7.36
CA GLN A 422 8.43 10.29 -7.86
C GLN A 422 7.41 11.40 -8.15
N LYS A 423 6.40 11.12 -8.98
CA LYS A 423 5.34 12.08 -9.35
C LYS A 423 4.56 12.62 -8.14
N MET A 424 4.47 11.85 -7.07
CA MET A 424 3.77 12.23 -5.84
C MET A 424 4.69 12.87 -4.77
N GLY A 425 5.97 13.09 -5.04
CA GLY A 425 6.93 13.66 -4.10
C GLY A 425 7.27 12.74 -2.93
N ARG A 426 7.27 11.43 -3.13
CA ARG A 426 7.78 10.43 -2.20
C ARG A 426 9.20 10.05 -2.60
N ARG A 427 10.03 9.72 -1.61
CA ARG A 427 11.29 9.03 -1.86
C ARG A 427 11.00 7.57 -2.19
N TRP A 428 11.86 6.94 -2.98
CA TRP A 428 11.65 5.55 -3.34
C TRP A 428 12.96 4.76 -3.46
N VAL A 429 12.84 3.46 -3.23
CA VAL A 429 13.83 2.44 -3.53
C VAL A 429 13.16 1.36 -4.35
N GLY A 430 13.60 1.18 -5.57
CA GLY A 430 13.15 0.12 -6.47
C GLY A 430 14.26 -0.91 -6.67
N ILE A 431 13.93 -2.19 -6.56
CA ILE A 431 14.87 -3.29 -6.77
C ILE A 431 14.30 -4.19 -7.86
N GLU A 432 15.13 -4.50 -8.87
CA GLU A 432 14.76 -5.41 -9.95
C GLU A 432 15.95 -6.33 -10.27
N ARG A 433 15.63 -7.61 -10.46
CA ARG A 433 16.65 -8.62 -10.73
C ARG A 433 16.99 -8.70 -12.22
N GLU A 434 15.95 -8.63 -13.07
CA GLU A 434 16.07 -8.96 -14.49
C GLU A 434 16.66 -7.79 -15.29
N PRO A 435 17.89 -7.94 -15.84
CA PRO A 435 18.56 -6.83 -16.56
C PRO A 435 17.75 -6.34 -17.78
N ALA A 436 17.14 -7.25 -18.54
CA ALA A 436 16.34 -6.90 -19.71
C ALA A 436 15.12 -6.05 -19.35
N THR A 437 14.47 -6.34 -18.21
CA THR A 437 13.35 -5.56 -17.68
C THR A 437 13.80 -4.14 -17.26
N ILE A 438 14.96 -4.04 -16.62
CA ILE A 438 15.50 -2.76 -16.18
C ILE A 438 15.86 -1.88 -17.39
N GLU A 439 16.61 -2.43 -18.33
CA GLU A 439 17.13 -1.68 -19.49
C GLU A 439 16.03 -1.31 -20.48
N THR A 440 15.02 -2.19 -20.64
CA THR A 440 13.95 -1.95 -21.61
C THR A 440 12.84 -1.06 -21.06
N TYR A 441 12.52 -1.17 -19.75
CA TYR A 441 11.31 -0.55 -19.20
C TYR A 441 11.60 0.35 -17.99
N ALA A 442 12.16 -0.17 -16.88
CA ALA A 442 12.22 0.56 -15.62
C ALA A 442 13.10 1.81 -15.72
N LEU A 443 14.34 1.67 -16.17
CA LEU A 443 15.28 2.78 -16.28
C LEU A 443 14.82 3.85 -17.28
N PRO A 444 14.42 3.51 -18.53
CA PRO A 444 13.91 4.50 -19.48
C PRO A 444 12.63 5.20 -19.02
N ARG A 445 11.72 4.48 -18.34
CA ARG A 445 10.52 5.10 -17.75
C ARG A 445 10.89 6.16 -16.71
N LEU A 446 11.76 5.80 -15.77
CA LEU A 446 12.16 6.69 -14.69
C LEU A 446 12.96 7.90 -15.22
N GLN A 447 13.77 7.73 -16.25
CA GLN A 447 14.41 8.84 -16.97
C GLN A 447 13.38 9.81 -17.57
N LYS A 448 12.35 9.30 -18.25
CA LYS A 448 11.26 10.12 -18.80
C LYS A 448 10.45 10.82 -17.70
N VAL A 449 10.21 10.15 -16.56
CA VAL A 449 9.54 10.78 -15.40
C VAL A 449 10.35 11.96 -14.88
N VAL A 450 11.66 11.80 -14.71
CA VAL A 450 12.55 12.87 -14.25
C VAL A 450 12.62 14.02 -15.28
N ALA A 451 12.65 13.69 -16.57
CA ALA A 451 12.64 14.68 -17.66
C ALA A 451 11.28 15.38 -17.86
N GLY A 452 10.19 14.92 -17.23
CA GLY A 452 8.83 15.44 -17.47
C GLY A 452 8.23 14.99 -18.80
N GLU A 453 8.76 13.93 -19.40
CA GLU A 453 8.34 13.38 -20.70
C GLU A 453 7.31 12.27 -20.60
N ASP A 454 7.03 11.77 -19.38
CA ASP A 454 5.94 10.83 -19.13
C ASP A 454 4.62 11.58 -18.93
N LEU A 455 3.89 11.78 -20.03
CA LEU A 455 2.61 12.49 -20.05
C LEU A 455 1.40 11.61 -19.69
N GLY A 456 1.62 10.32 -19.44
CA GLY A 456 0.57 9.34 -19.15
C GLY A 456 0.24 9.20 -17.66
N GLY A 457 -0.64 8.23 -17.39
CA GLY A 457 -0.97 7.81 -16.02
C GLY A 457 -1.57 8.91 -15.15
N ILE A 458 -0.86 9.27 -14.08
CA ILE A 458 -1.27 10.33 -13.14
C ILE A 458 -0.66 11.69 -13.45
N THR A 459 0.16 11.81 -14.50
CA THR A 459 0.78 13.09 -14.89
C THR A 459 -0.25 14.10 -15.34
N THR A 460 -1.32 13.66 -15.98
CA THR A 460 -2.40 14.51 -16.46
C THR A 460 -3.73 14.09 -15.84
N VAL A 461 -4.50 15.07 -15.41
CA VAL A 461 -5.87 14.89 -14.95
C VAL A 461 -6.81 15.52 -15.96
N GLU A 462 -7.63 14.69 -16.59
CA GLU A 462 -8.70 15.15 -17.47
C GLU A 462 -9.96 15.42 -16.65
N THR A 463 -10.44 16.65 -16.70
CA THR A 463 -11.69 17.04 -16.07
C THR A 463 -12.69 17.45 -17.16
N LEU A 464 -13.90 16.88 -17.12
CA LEU A 464 -14.98 17.32 -17.99
C LEU A 464 -15.51 18.64 -17.45
N VAL A 465 -15.45 19.68 -18.26
CA VAL A 465 -16.02 21.00 -17.96
C VAL A 465 -17.17 21.26 -18.93
N GLY A 466 -18.37 21.31 -18.40
CA GLY A 466 -19.53 21.76 -19.17
C GLY A 466 -19.55 23.31 -19.20
N GLU A 467 -18.92 23.91 -20.21
CA GLU A 467 -19.09 25.32 -20.50
C GLU A 467 -20.35 25.50 -21.38
N ASP A 468 -21.23 26.42 -21.03
CA ASP A 468 -22.44 26.74 -21.80
C ASP A 468 -23.48 25.60 -21.91
N LEU A 469 -23.54 24.70 -20.94
CA LEU A 469 -24.61 23.70 -20.88
C LEU A 469 -25.93 24.36 -20.44
N PRO A 470 -27.06 23.93 -21.01
CA PRO A 470 -28.38 24.43 -20.58
C PRO A 470 -28.64 24.11 -19.09
N ASP A 471 -29.51 24.95 -18.46
CA ASP A 471 -29.92 24.74 -17.07
C ASP A 471 -30.42 23.32 -16.83
N GLY A 472 -29.83 22.65 -15.83
CA GLY A 472 -30.17 21.29 -15.45
C GLY A 472 -29.36 20.18 -16.16
N VAL A 473 -28.54 20.51 -17.15
CA VAL A 473 -27.62 19.57 -17.81
C VAL A 473 -26.25 19.62 -17.10
N LYS A 474 -25.72 18.45 -16.72
CA LYS A 474 -24.43 18.35 -16.03
C LYS A 474 -23.32 18.01 -17.00
N SER A 475 -22.09 18.35 -16.63
CA SER A 475 -20.91 17.88 -17.32
C SER A 475 -20.92 16.33 -17.33
N GLY A 476 -20.73 15.74 -18.52
CA GLY A 476 -20.85 14.32 -18.77
C GLY A 476 -22.20 13.82 -19.27
N ASP A 477 -23.31 14.55 -18.99
CA ASP A 477 -24.65 14.15 -19.46
C ASP A 477 -24.73 14.15 -21.00
N SER A 478 -24.11 15.13 -21.65
CA SER A 478 -24.06 15.24 -23.12
C SER A 478 -23.29 14.08 -23.75
N ARG A 479 -22.19 13.65 -23.15
CA ARG A 479 -21.44 12.46 -23.61
C ARG A 479 -22.22 11.16 -23.40
N ALA A 480 -22.92 11.04 -22.27
CA ALA A 480 -23.80 9.89 -22.00
C ALA A 480 -24.94 9.82 -23.02
N ALA A 481 -25.59 10.96 -23.30
CA ALA A 481 -26.62 11.08 -24.32
C ALA A 481 -26.08 10.74 -25.73
N ALA A 482 -24.90 11.24 -26.08
CA ALA A 482 -24.23 10.90 -27.34
C ALA A 482 -23.97 9.41 -27.50
N LYS A 483 -23.52 8.74 -26.44
CA LYS A 483 -23.27 7.29 -26.41
C LYS A 483 -24.56 6.50 -26.58
N THR A 484 -25.62 6.91 -25.91
CA THR A 484 -26.94 6.27 -26.01
C THR A 484 -27.53 6.44 -27.42
N LEU A 485 -27.45 7.65 -27.98
CA LEU A 485 -27.96 7.96 -29.31
C LEU A 485 -27.20 7.17 -30.41
N ASP A 486 -25.87 7.08 -30.31
CA ASP A 486 -25.02 6.28 -31.20
C ASP A 486 -25.34 4.78 -31.11
N ALA A 487 -25.60 4.27 -29.89
CA ALA A 487 -25.99 2.87 -29.67
C ALA A 487 -27.40 2.56 -30.25
N LEU A 488 -28.37 3.44 -30.06
CA LEU A 488 -29.72 3.29 -30.63
C LEU A 488 -29.70 3.34 -32.15
N SER A 489 -28.92 4.23 -32.75
CA SER A 489 -28.73 4.31 -34.20
C SER A 489 -28.13 3.01 -34.76
N LYS A 490 -27.08 2.47 -34.12
CA LYS A 490 -26.46 1.21 -34.52
C LYS A 490 -27.37 -0.02 -34.38
N ALA A 491 -28.32 0.04 -33.47
CA ALA A 491 -29.32 -1.00 -33.23
C ALA A 491 -30.51 -0.90 -34.18
N GLY A 492 -30.56 0.10 -35.07
CA GLY A 492 -31.73 0.36 -35.96
C GLY A 492 -32.95 0.88 -35.23
N ALA A 493 -32.82 1.23 -33.94
CA ALA A 493 -33.96 1.69 -33.12
C ALA A 493 -34.44 3.11 -33.47
N LEU A 494 -33.73 3.80 -34.33
CA LEU A 494 -34.06 5.15 -34.79
C LEU A 494 -34.53 5.21 -36.22
N ASP A 495 -34.54 4.06 -36.96
CA ASP A 495 -34.84 4.00 -38.39
C ASP A 495 -36.27 4.47 -38.73
N ASP A 496 -37.21 4.28 -37.82
CA ASP A 496 -38.62 4.68 -37.97
C ASP A 496 -38.95 6.04 -37.33
N VAL A 497 -37.92 6.82 -36.90
CA VAL A 497 -38.15 8.13 -36.28
C VAL A 497 -38.00 9.23 -37.32
N ASP A 498 -39.09 9.89 -37.67
CA ASP A 498 -39.11 11.01 -38.64
C ASP A 498 -38.10 12.09 -38.29
N GLY A 499 -37.20 12.44 -39.23
CA GLY A 499 -36.18 13.48 -39.06
C GLY A 499 -34.88 13.00 -38.37
N LEU A 500 -34.74 11.73 -37.99
CA LEU A 500 -33.53 11.17 -37.43
C LEU A 500 -32.87 10.17 -38.37
N ASP A 501 -32.54 10.60 -39.56
CA ASP A 501 -31.68 9.78 -40.45
C ASP A 501 -30.26 9.61 -39.88
N GLU A 502 -29.50 8.71 -40.50
CA GLU A 502 -28.13 8.40 -40.04
C GLU A 502 -27.22 9.65 -40.05
N ALA A 503 -27.38 10.56 -40.99
CA ALA A 503 -26.60 11.77 -41.12
C ALA A 503 -26.94 12.78 -40.00
N THR A 504 -28.23 12.97 -39.71
CA THR A 504 -28.73 13.82 -38.63
C THR A 504 -28.31 13.27 -37.25
N THR A 505 -28.43 11.95 -37.06
CA THR A 505 -28.01 11.28 -35.82
C THR A 505 -26.50 11.45 -35.59
N LYS A 506 -25.66 11.26 -36.61
CA LYS A 506 -24.20 11.51 -36.51
C LYS A 506 -23.89 12.98 -36.18
N ALA A 507 -24.63 13.93 -36.77
CA ALA A 507 -24.47 15.35 -36.48
C ALA A 507 -24.83 15.68 -35.01
N LEU A 508 -25.95 15.15 -34.51
CA LEU A 508 -26.37 15.29 -33.10
C LEU A 508 -25.34 14.68 -32.14
N VAL A 509 -24.87 13.49 -32.42
CA VAL A 509 -23.82 12.83 -31.62
C VAL A 509 -22.55 13.68 -31.57
N LYS A 510 -22.17 14.31 -32.70
CA LYS A 510 -21.03 15.24 -32.77
C LYS A 510 -21.24 16.48 -31.91
N VAL A 511 -22.42 17.11 -31.97
CA VAL A 511 -22.77 18.25 -31.13
C VAL A 511 -22.76 17.89 -29.64
N LEU A 512 -23.40 16.78 -29.27
CA LEU A 512 -23.43 16.32 -27.88
C LEU A 512 -22.04 16.01 -27.33
N ARG A 513 -21.15 15.45 -28.14
CA ARG A 513 -19.75 15.19 -27.74
C ARG A 513 -18.95 16.49 -27.59
N ALA A 514 -19.26 17.50 -28.40
CA ALA A 514 -18.58 18.81 -28.35
C ALA A 514 -19.06 19.69 -27.21
N ALA A 515 -20.27 19.46 -26.68
CA ALA A 515 -20.84 20.23 -25.58
C ALA A 515 -20.10 20.01 -24.25
N ASP A 516 -19.50 18.83 -24.07
CA ASP A 516 -18.64 18.55 -22.91
C ASP A 516 -17.17 18.74 -23.32
N LYS A 517 -16.58 19.85 -22.91
CA LYS A 517 -15.14 20.09 -23.08
C LYS A 517 -14.35 19.33 -22.04
N THR A 518 -13.19 18.81 -22.44
CA THR A 518 -12.22 18.22 -21.52
C THR A 518 -11.12 19.25 -21.31
N THR A 519 -10.89 19.65 -20.06
CA THR A 519 -9.67 20.36 -19.67
C THR A 519 -8.67 19.36 -19.13
N THR A 520 -7.42 19.49 -19.57
CA THR A 520 -6.32 18.65 -19.11
C THR A 520 -5.40 19.51 -18.25
N GLU A 521 -5.25 19.13 -17.01
CA GLU A 521 -4.30 19.73 -16.07
C GLU A 521 -3.10 18.82 -15.94
N THR A 522 -1.87 19.37 -16.10
CA THR A 522 -0.63 18.64 -15.91
C THR A 522 -0.21 18.77 -14.44
N THR A 523 -0.16 17.67 -13.73
CA THR A 523 0.19 17.60 -12.30
C THR A 523 1.66 17.34 -12.05
N TRP A 524 2.40 16.84 -13.06
CA TRP A 524 3.82 16.56 -12.99
C TRP A 524 4.57 17.15 -14.20
N LEU A 525 5.60 17.96 -13.92
CA LEU A 525 6.40 18.65 -14.93
C LEU A 525 7.85 18.13 -15.01
N GLY A 526 8.15 17.05 -14.32
CA GLY A 526 9.51 16.53 -14.17
C GLY A 526 10.23 17.04 -12.92
N GLY A 527 11.46 16.60 -12.74
CA GLY A 527 12.33 17.02 -11.66
C GLY A 527 12.75 15.91 -10.70
N GLY A 528 13.67 16.25 -9.82
CA GLY A 528 14.36 15.35 -8.93
C GLY A 528 15.35 14.45 -9.67
N GLY A 529 15.76 13.36 -9.02
CA GLY A 529 16.70 12.41 -9.60
C GLY A 529 16.75 11.10 -8.85
N PHE A 530 17.58 10.18 -9.35
CA PHE A 530 17.86 8.89 -8.73
C PHE A 530 19.23 8.37 -9.14
N ARG A 531 19.73 7.42 -8.36
CA ARG A 531 20.93 6.66 -8.67
C ARG A 531 20.59 5.23 -9.05
N VAL A 532 21.34 4.71 -10.01
CA VAL A 532 21.34 3.30 -10.36
C VAL A 532 22.53 2.65 -9.67
N LEU A 533 22.25 1.65 -8.87
CA LEU A 533 23.24 0.87 -8.14
C LEU A 533 23.20 -0.59 -8.57
N ASP A 534 24.36 -1.23 -8.66
CA ASP A 534 24.49 -2.67 -8.87
C ASP A 534 24.78 -3.38 -7.55
N VAL A 535 24.10 -4.48 -7.32
CA VAL A 535 24.52 -5.45 -6.29
C VAL A 535 25.78 -6.16 -6.79
N SER A 536 26.88 -6.06 -6.03
CA SER A 536 28.13 -6.70 -6.40
C SER A 536 28.01 -8.22 -6.51
N PRO A 537 28.87 -8.89 -7.28
CA PRO A 537 29.07 -10.33 -7.17
C PRO A 537 29.45 -10.75 -5.73
N SER A 538 29.47 -12.04 -5.45
CA SER A 538 29.98 -12.55 -4.17
C SER A 538 31.47 -12.22 -4.00
N MET A 539 31.86 -11.85 -2.77
CA MET A 539 33.27 -11.75 -2.42
C MET A 539 33.93 -13.11 -2.21
N PHE A 540 33.17 -14.18 -2.24
CA PHE A 540 33.61 -15.53 -1.99
C PHE A 540 33.42 -16.41 -3.23
N GLU A 541 34.37 -17.29 -3.46
CA GLU A 541 34.31 -18.37 -4.44
C GLU A 541 34.56 -19.70 -3.74
N ALA A 542 33.94 -20.76 -4.23
CA ALA A 542 34.10 -22.09 -3.70
C ALA A 542 34.75 -23.01 -4.74
N ASP A 543 35.80 -23.69 -4.35
CA ASP A 543 36.45 -24.73 -5.14
C ASP A 543 36.88 -25.91 -4.24
N GLY A 544 36.57 -27.14 -4.68
CA GLY A 544 36.91 -28.35 -3.96
C GLY A 544 36.43 -28.44 -2.52
N GLY A 545 35.30 -27.77 -2.18
CA GLY A 545 34.76 -27.69 -0.82
C GLY A 545 35.42 -26.68 0.11
N LEU A 546 36.38 -25.91 -0.41
CA LEU A 546 37.02 -24.79 0.28
C LEU A 546 36.45 -23.47 -0.24
N VAL A 547 36.39 -22.48 0.64
CA VAL A 547 35.89 -21.12 0.30
C VAL A 547 37.08 -20.17 0.33
N PHE A 548 37.24 -19.44 -0.77
CA PHE A 548 38.30 -18.47 -1.00
C PHE A 548 37.70 -17.07 -1.20
N LEU A 549 38.54 -16.04 -1.20
CA LEU A 549 38.15 -14.73 -1.70
C LEU A 549 38.14 -14.78 -3.24
N ALA A 550 37.14 -14.18 -3.84
CA ALA A 550 37.00 -14.09 -5.28
C ALA A 550 38.13 -13.22 -5.88
N ASP A 551 38.55 -13.53 -7.09
CA ASP A 551 39.71 -12.85 -7.76
C ASP A 551 39.53 -11.34 -7.94
N TRP A 552 38.28 -10.86 -8.04
CA TRP A 552 37.97 -9.44 -8.15
C TRP A 552 38.13 -8.67 -6.83
N MET A 553 38.31 -9.35 -5.68
CA MET A 553 38.57 -8.76 -4.37
C MET A 553 40.01 -8.19 -4.28
N THR A 554 40.25 -7.05 -4.92
CA THR A 554 41.52 -6.37 -4.85
C THR A 554 41.54 -5.32 -3.72
N ASN A 555 42.71 -4.80 -3.38
CA ASN A 555 43.02 -3.95 -2.20
C ASN A 555 41.88 -3.07 -1.65
N GLY A 556 41.41 -2.09 -2.42
CA GLY A 556 40.36 -1.16 -1.95
C GLY A 556 39.01 -1.84 -1.77
N ILE A 557 38.60 -2.69 -2.71
CA ILE A 557 37.34 -3.42 -2.71
C ILE A 557 37.33 -4.43 -1.56
N LEU A 558 38.44 -5.15 -1.33
CA LEU A 558 38.58 -6.07 -0.20
C LEU A 558 38.40 -5.35 1.14
N ALA A 559 38.94 -4.14 1.26
CA ALA A 559 38.81 -3.33 2.46
C ALA A 559 37.36 -2.88 2.70
N GLU A 560 36.68 -2.42 1.64
CA GLU A 560 35.27 -2.02 1.69
C GLU A 560 34.35 -3.21 1.99
N ALA A 561 34.51 -4.34 1.29
CA ALA A 561 33.74 -5.55 1.52
C ALA A 561 33.94 -6.09 2.93
N THR A 562 35.19 -6.13 3.44
CA THR A 562 35.48 -6.55 4.82
C THR A 562 34.83 -5.61 5.84
N ALA A 563 34.87 -4.29 5.60
CA ALA A 563 34.19 -3.32 6.45
C ALA A 563 32.67 -3.59 6.49
N ALA A 564 32.07 -3.84 5.34
CA ALA A 564 30.66 -4.18 5.21
C ALA A 564 30.28 -5.44 6.03
N GLN A 565 31.03 -6.54 5.89
CA GLN A 565 30.78 -7.79 6.62
C GLN A 565 30.87 -7.61 8.14
N LEU A 566 31.80 -6.81 8.60
CA LEU A 566 32.04 -6.58 10.04
C LEU A 566 31.19 -5.41 10.60
N GLY A 567 30.42 -4.73 9.76
CA GLY A 567 29.55 -3.62 10.12
C GLY A 567 30.33 -2.36 10.55
N PHE A 568 31.44 -2.08 9.89
CA PHE A 568 32.20 -0.84 10.00
C PHE A 568 31.75 0.14 8.91
N THR A 569 31.66 1.40 9.23
CA THR A 569 31.57 2.46 8.21
C THR A 569 32.89 2.51 7.46
N TYR A 570 32.84 2.37 6.14
CA TYR A 570 34.03 2.47 5.30
C TYR A 570 34.48 3.92 5.21
N GLU A 571 35.66 4.19 5.77
CA GLU A 571 36.29 5.51 5.82
C GLU A 571 37.81 5.30 5.58
N PRO A 572 38.30 5.36 4.33
CA PRO A 572 39.68 5.13 4.03
C PRO A 572 40.56 6.27 4.57
N ASP A 573 41.38 5.97 5.57
CA ASP A 573 42.30 6.84 6.26
C ASP A 573 43.56 6.04 6.62
N SER A 574 44.46 5.87 5.66
CA SER A 574 45.61 4.94 5.76
C SER A 574 46.37 5.07 7.08
N PRO A 575 46.65 3.95 7.80
CA PRO A 575 46.51 2.54 7.41
C PRO A 575 45.11 1.95 7.72
N PHE A 576 44.14 2.75 8.07
CA PHE A 576 42.80 2.33 8.37
C PHE A 576 41.90 2.45 7.13
N CYS A 577 40.84 1.64 7.11
CA CYS A 577 39.80 1.65 6.06
C CYS A 577 38.40 1.77 6.60
N GLY A 578 38.20 1.69 7.93
CA GLY A 578 36.87 1.77 8.49
C GLY A 578 36.83 2.10 9.97
N ARG A 579 35.63 2.54 10.42
CA ARG A 579 35.39 2.98 11.79
C ARG A 579 34.07 2.43 12.34
N LYS A 580 34.11 2.00 13.61
CA LYS A 580 32.92 1.61 14.38
C LYS A 580 33.06 2.10 15.83
N GLY A 581 32.48 3.24 16.14
CA GLY A 581 32.69 3.91 17.42
C GLY A 581 34.15 4.24 17.66
N ARG A 582 34.77 3.65 18.69
CA ARG A 582 36.19 3.80 19.04
C ARG A 582 37.10 2.70 18.47
N THR A 583 36.60 1.93 17.54
CA THR A 583 37.38 0.85 16.90
C THR A 583 37.62 1.17 15.45
N ARG A 584 38.88 1.12 15.03
CA ARG A 584 39.32 1.25 13.65
C ARG A 584 39.39 -0.12 13.00
N LEU A 585 39.25 -0.17 11.69
CA LEU A 585 39.48 -1.36 10.87
C LEU A 585 40.70 -1.11 9.98
N ALA A 586 41.63 -2.06 9.95
CA ALA A 586 42.69 -2.13 9.01
C ALA A 586 42.65 -3.46 8.25
N VAL A 587 42.64 -3.41 6.95
CA VAL A 587 42.60 -4.61 6.07
C VAL A 587 43.87 -4.65 5.23
N VAL A 588 44.55 -5.79 5.24
CA VAL A 588 45.81 -6.05 4.55
C VAL A 588 45.58 -7.23 3.60
N ASP A 589 45.74 -6.95 2.32
CA ASP A 589 45.75 -8.00 1.30
C ASP A 589 47.16 -8.62 1.28
N GLY A 590 47.41 -9.52 2.20
CA GLY A 590 48.70 -10.13 2.42
C GLY A 590 48.89 -10.62 3.85
N VAL A 591 50.16 -10.88 4.20
CA VAL A 591 50.56 -11.38 5.53
C VAL A 591 50.75 -10.25 6.53
N VAL A 592 49.96 -10.31 7.61
CA VAL A 592 50.12 -9.38 8.73
C VAL A 592 51.23 -9.92 9.64
N ASN A 593 52.37 -9.23 9.65
CA ASN A 593 53.53 -9.52 10.48
C ASN A 593 53.74 -8.38 11.53
N GLU A 594 54.85 -8.50 12.32
CA GLU A 594 55.21 -7.52 13.35
C GLU A 594 55.31 -6.09 12.79
N SER A 595 55.94 -5.89 11.63
CA SER A 595 56.14 -4.58 11.02
C SER A 595 54.82 -3.90 10.69
N VAL A 596 53.87 -4.67 10.14
CA VAL A 596 52.48 -4.18 9.85
C VAL A 596 51.76 -3.82 11.14
N ILE A 597 51.84 -4.64 12.18
CA ILE A 597 51.22 -4.32 13.46
C ILE A 597 51.78 -3.06 14.07
N ARG A 598 53.10 -2.88 14.09
CA ARG A 598 53.74 -1.67 14.61
C ARG A 598 53.32 -0.41 13.81
N LEU A 599 53.25 -0.51 12.50
CA LEU A 599 52.76 0.57 11.63
C LEU A 599 51.30 0.94 11.99
N VAL A 600 50.40 -0.04 12.05
CA VAL A 600 49.00 0.20 12.36
C VAL A 600 48.81 0.80 13.78
N VAL A 601 49.53 0.27 14.75
CA VAL A 601 49.45 0.74 16.15
C VAL A 601 50.06 2.14 16.30
N SER A 602 51.14 2.49 15.58
CA SER A 602 51.74 3.84 15.64
C SER A 602 50.82 4.93 15.11
N ALA A 603 49.97 4.61 14.14
CA ALA A 603 48.97 5.51 13.59
C ALA A 603 47.67 5.59 14.40
N LEU A 604 47.46 4.66 15.38
CA LEU A 604 46.22 4.56 16.12
C LEU A 604 46.12 5.55 17.28
N PRO A 605 45.10 6.39 17.39
CA PRO A 605 44.86 7.30 18.51
C PRO A 605 44.90 6.60 19.88
N GLU A 606 45.39 7.27 20.93
CA GLU A 606 45.63 6.65 22.25
C GLU A 606 44.41 5.91 22.87
N ARG A 607 43.20 6.35 22.59
CA ARG A 607 41.97 5.82 23.18
C ARG A 607 41.19 4.89 22.23
N GLU A 608 41.73 4.63 21.05
CA GLU A 608 41.06 3.80 20.05
C GLU A 608 41.66 2.38 20.03
N ARG A 609 40.89 1.43 19.53
CA ARG A 609 41.29 0.02 19.31
C ARG A 609 41.28 -0.27 17.82
N VAL A 610 41.90 -1.36 17.39
CA VAL A 610 41.89 -1.77 15.99
C VAL A 610 41.52 -3.25 15.85
N VAL A 611 40.73 -3.52 14.80
CA VAL A 611 40.57 -4.85 14.22
C VAL A 611 41.46 -4.88 12.98
N VAL A 612 42.47 -5.72 12.99
CA VAL A 612 43.35 -5.93 11.83
C VAL A 612 42.94 -7.22 11.14
N CYS A 613 42.61 -7.15 9.85
CA CYS A 613 42.27 -8.30 9.01
C CYS A 613 43.36 -8.52 7.99
N GLY A 614 43.77 -9.78 7.77
CA GLY A 614 44.74 -10.12 6.74
C GLY A 614 44.43 -11.46 6.08
N THR A 615 44.83 -11.61 4.82
CA THR A 615 44.70 -12.89 4.09
C THR A 615 45.72 -13.95 4.60
N GLY A 616 46.82 -13.49 5.19
CA GLY A 616 47.78 -14.27 5.96
C GLY A 616 48.08 -13.64 7.32
N ILE A 617 48.47 -14.42 8.30
CA ILE A 617 48.87 -13.97 9.64
C ILE A 617 50.11 -14.71 10.07
N ASP A 618 51.15 -13.93 10.45
CA ASP A 618 52.34 -14.47 11.10
C ASP A 618 52.03 -14.87 12.55
N THR A 619 52.69 -15.94 13.03
CA THR A 619 52.49 -16.50 14.37
C THR A 619 52.68 -15.49 15.49
N ASP A 620 53.67 -14.57 15.34
CA ASP A 620 54.05 -13.61 16.37
C ASP A 620 53.20 -12.32 16.32
N ALA A 621 52.47 -12.08 15.24
CA ALA A 621 51.66 -10.84 15.08
C ALA A 621 50.58 -10.70 16.18
N ARG A 622 49.97 -11.78 16.60
CA ARG A 622 48.87 -11.74 17.59
C ARG A 622 49.34 -11.40 19.00
N PRO A 623 50.43 -12.00 19.56
CA PRO A 623 51.00 -11.57 20.82
C PRO A 623 51.44 -10.13 20.83
N ILE A 624 52.12 -9.68 19.78
CA ILE A 624 52.61 -8.31 19.62
C ILE A 624 51.45 -7.29 19.63
N LEU A 625 50.36 -7.54 18.89
CA LEU A 625 49.22 -6.68 18.88
C LEU A 625 48.58 -6.53 20.28
N ARG A 626 48.48 -7.65 21.02
CA ARG A 626 47.94 -7.65 22.39
C ARG A 626 48.81 -6.87 23.37
N GLU A 627 50.12 -6.95 23.24
CA GLU A 627 51.07 -6.22 24.06
C GLU A 627 51.01 -4.70 23.75
N LEU A 628 51.09 -4.33 22.49
CA LEU A 628 51.15 -2.93 22.06
C LEU A 628 49.79 -2.20 22.23
N ARG A 629 48.66 -2.93 22.04
CA ARG A 629 47.35 -2.31 22.10
C ARG A 629 46.29 -3.29 22.65
N PRO A 630 46.19 -3.39 23.98
CA PRO A 630 45.20 -4.28 24.63
C PRO A 630 43.75 -4.03 24.17
N GLY A 631 43.02 -5.11 23.86
CA GLY A 631 41.66 -5.07 23.40
C GLY A 631 41.51 -4.89 21.88
N SER A 632 42.61 -4.79 21.14
CA SER A 632 42.63 -4.93 19.68
C SER A 632 42.64 -6.42 19.26
N THR A 633 42.14 -6.69 18.04
CA THR A 633 41.98 -8.07 17.55
C THR A 633 42.61 -8.25 16.17
N LEU A 634 43.12 -9.45 15.92
CA LEU A 634 43.68 -9.85 14.63
C LEU A 634 42.86 -11.00 14.06
N ARG A 635 42.41 -10.86 12.84
CA ARG A 635 41.50 -11.80 12.16
C ARG A 635 42.08 -12.24 10.82
N LYS A 636 42.06 -13.54 10.54
CA LYS A 636 42.42 -14.07 9.23
C LYS A 636 41.18 -14.16 8.36
N ILE A 637 41.16 -13.50 7.20
CA ILE A 637 40.11 -13.58 6.21
C ILE A 637 40.50 -14.59 5.10
N PRO A 638 39.52 -15.31 4.50
CA PRO A 638 38.05 -15.20 4.68
C PRO A 638 37.53 -15.93 5.94
N ALA A 639 38.28 -16.81 6.60
CA ALA A 639 37.81 -17.68 7.67
C ALA A 639 37.02 -16.90 8.76
N ALA A 640 37.58 -15.77 9.22
CA ALA A 640 36.92 -14.97 10.27
C ALA A 640 35.58 -14.37 9.85
N LEU A 641 35.41 -14.07 8.56
CA LEU A 641 34.13 -13.59 8.03
C LEU A 641 33.11 -14.72 7.95
N LEU A 642 33.53 -15.91 7.53
CA LEU A 642 32.68 -17.09 7.49
C LEU A 642 32.25 -17.55 8.91
N ASP A 643 33.12 -17.40 9.92
CA ASP A 643 32.79 -17.66 11.31
C ASP A 643 31.76 -16.69 11.89
N GLU A 644 31.75 -15.43 11.45
CA GLU A 644 30.70 -14.45 11.81
C GLU A 644 29.31 -14.95 11.38
N TYR A 645 29.17 -15.52 10.19
CA TYR A 645 27.88 -16.05 9.73
C TYR A 645 27.42 -17.26 10.54
N ARG A 646 28.36 -18.13 10.96
CA ARG A 646 28.06 -19.27 11.83
C ARG A 646 27.66 -18.84 13.24
N SER A 647 28.29 -17.79 13.76
CA SER A 647 28.02 -17.25 15.10
C SER A 647 26.71 -16.46 15.19
N ALA A 648 26.28 -15.83 14.10
CA ALA A 648 25.05 -15.08 14.02
C ALA A 648 23.78 -15.94 14.17
N ARG A 649 23.91 -17.26 14.19
CA ARG A 649 22.85 -18.24 14.38
C ARG A 649 22.08 -18.05 15.70
N GLN A 650 22.72 -17.54 16.76
CA GLN A 650 22.14 -17.44 18.10
C GLN A 650 21.36 -16.12 18.36
N LEU A 651 21.51 -15.10 17.53
CA LEU A 651 21.00 -13.75 17.86
C LEU A 651 19.89 -13.23 16.93
N ARG A 652 19.49 -13.94 15.86
CA ARG A 652 18.71 -13.34 14.76
C ARG A 652 17.36 -13.92 14.39
N LEU A 653 17.00 -15.03 14.92
CA LEU A 653 15.65 -15.54 14.74
C LEU A 653 14.97 -15.44 16.10
N GLY A 654 14.14 -14.44 16.29
CA GLY A 654 13.11 -14.42 17.35
C GLY A 654 12.04 -15.48 17.07
N ILE A 655 12.46 -16.64 16.56
CA ILE A 655 11.67 -17.86 16.45
C ILE A 655 12.06 -18.67 17.68
N PRO A 656 11.13 -19.01 18.58
CA PRO A 656 11.41 -19.92 19.69
C PRO A 656 11.97 -21.22 19.14
N GLU A 657 13.05 -21.72 19.72
CA GLU A 657 13.56 -23.05 19.43
C GLU A 657 12.42 -24.06 19.59
N THR A 658 12.04 -24.74 18.54
CA THR A 658 11.25 -25.96 18.63
C THR A 658 12.15 -27.02 19.27
N ASN A 659 11.91 -27.27 20.55
CA ASN A 659 12.55 -28.41 21.25
C ASN A 659 12.29 -29.70 20.49
N GLY A 660 13.37 -30.27 20.01
CA GLY A 660 13.67 -31.64 19.67
C GLY A 660 12.54 -32.56 19.24
N LEU A 661 12.51 -32.85 17.94
CA LEU A 661 12.15 -34.20 17.48
C LEU A 661 13.44 -34.90 16.99
N PRO A 662 13.71 -36.14 17.45
CA PRO A 662 14.89 -36.88 17.03
C PRO A 662 14.64 -37.54 15.68
N GLY A 663 15.40 -37.16 14.67
CA GLY A 663 15.36 -37.79 13.35
C GLY A 663 16.37 -37.12 12.42
N SER A 664 17.65 -37.48 12.59
CA SER A 664 18.71 -37.11 11.67
C SER A 664 18.47 -37.74 10.29
N LEU A 665 18.11 -36.89 9.32
CA LEU A 665 18.30 -37.20 7.91
C LEU A 665 19.60 -36.52 7.46
N SER A 666 20.43 -37.31 6.81
CA SER A 666 21.80 -37.02 6.37
C SER A 666 21.99 -35.67 5.67
N ASP A 667 23.10 -35.01 6.03
CA ASP A 667 23.66 -33.82 5.37
C ASP A 667 24.11 -34.13 3.92
N GLN A 668 23.17 -34.29 3.00
CA GLN A 668 23.46 -34.26 1.57
C GLN A 668 22.62 -33.17 0.89
N PRO A 669 23.21 -32.36 0.00
CA PRO A 669 22.48 -31.38 -0.76
C PRO A 669 21.52 -32.10 -1.71
N VAL A 670 20.25 -31.76 -1.63
CA VAL A 670 19.23 -32.20 -2.59
C VAL A 670 19.12 -31.14 -3.67
N SER A 671 19.63 -31.42 -4.85
CA SER A 671 19.38 -30.67 -6.07
C SER A 671 18.00 -31.07 -6.60
N VAL A 672 17.13 -30.10 -6.79
CA VAL A 672 15.85 -30.30 -7.49
C VAL A 672 16.06 -29.91 -8.95
N GLU A 673 16.21 -30.93 -9.82
CA GLU A 673 16.15 -30.73 -11.27
C GLU A 673 14.72 -30.32 -11.67
N ALA A 674 14.57 -29.15 -12.26
CA ALA A 674 13.36 -28.76 -12.93
C ALA A 674 13.17 -29.64 -14.18
N LYS A 675 12.18 -30.53 -14.18
CA LYS A 675 11.75 -31.20 -15.41
C LYS A 675 10.90 -30.21 -16.22
N ALA A 676 11.34 -30.00 -17.46
CA ALA A 676 10.69 -29.23 -18.50
C ALA A 676 9.25 -29.69 -18.81
#